data_5940a1f561325279950da58b0e3550d5
#
_entry.id   5940a1f561325279950da58b0e3550d5
#
_cell.length_a   1.000
_cell.length_b   1.000
_cell.length_c   1.000
_cell.angle_alpha   90.00
_cell.angle_beta   90.00
_cell.angle_gamma   90.00
#
_symmetry.space_group_name_H-M   'P 1'
#
loop_
_entity.id
_entity.type
_entity.pdbx_description
1 polymer ?
#
loop_
_entity_poly.entity_id
_entity_poly.type
_entity_poly.pdbx_seq_one_letter_code
_entity_poly.pdbx_strand_id
1 'polypeptide(L)'
;MEARDLSEEIERYNKIQERVIKKRELCQDEGMVLSLEEERYRLIYSQIHGYLAPKREEWAEEEILNILRVVVSNDLVISKSKGIYFKESAEYYRKRGDREKLGKSIEYLDKWLELYENFYALVAFRSAEYFANFMEWETRDKDKVWKYSIDPNNDGGKTGVNYPFFYYFTQMVLNDKIRFLSKQQPTGTGKSYGNVVAISWLFGVDSEADILLVLGNPALVSSNCVGIVNMMTSPRYAKVFPEYKQFEADVDEVELMKNPDMAIPLDRNKVFEICRIKDGTLKLSFSSRPMSITIIAKDTPIDGIRVKYLFLDDICRSKDAGNNSQHQKDIDNYWNSWWKRNYNPDDLRVVIGGTTYSIYDILSNLKNYYSGGRVERSPINKYTTLSMDGKSVFVCVPALDYDTDESTYPQKYSTKSKREMRDRDFRSFMAMEQQQPLPPDTTPFYWDNLRLYSVIPEENRSSSCWASIDPVRIGNDNFAMPIFAIVGDLFYLKDCLYEQRPQETLYSLVVDKIIQHHITQLVIERNTDTSLKALIEKLLDERGISFCNIIESYTNEKKDVRITNEENNIKTRLVFPEKRLYANSSAMGKFMYDLVSFSWKLSENAHDDSIDACTKFSETFIRGRNRQAKMVGTFKR
;
A
#
# COMPACT_ATOMS: atom_id res chain seq x y z
N MET A 1 -24.63 -6.14 -21.85
CA MET A 1 -24.34 -7.23 -22.81
C MET A 1 -24.47 -8.54 -22.03
N GLU A 2 -25.29 -9.49 -22.51
CA GLU A 2 -25.39 -10.80 -21.89
C GLU A 2 -24.04 -11.51 -21.93
N ALA A 3 -23.59 -12.00 -20.78
CA ALA A 3 -22.38 -12.82 -20.71
C ALA A 3 -22.58 -14.03 -21.62
N ARG A 4 -21.65 -14.27 -22.54
CA ARG A 4 -21.70 -15.43 -23.42
C ARG A 4 -21.51 -16.69 -22.56
N ASP A 5 -22.46 -17.61 -22.67
CA ASP A 5 -22.36 -18.91 -22.00
C ASP A 5 -21.19 -19.71 -22.60
N LEU A 6 -20.17 -19.96 -21.81
CA LEU A 6 -18.97 -20.69 -22.19
C LEU A 6 -19.06 -22.20 -21.88
N SER A 7 -20.20 -22.66 -21.39
CA SER A 7 -20.39 -24.05 -20.97
C SER A 7 -20.14 -25.03 -22.11
N GLU A 8 -20.58 -24.72 -23.32
CA GLU A 8 -20.38 -25.57 -24.51
C GLU A 8 -18.89 -25.64 -24.92
N GLU A 9 -18.17 -24.52 -24.85
CA GLU A 9 -16.75 -24.46 -25.16
C GLU A 9 -15.93 -25.23 -24.14
N ILE A 10 -16.27 -25.14 -22.84
CA ILE A 10 -15.63 -25.91 -21.77
C ILE A 10 -15.90 -27.41 -21.95
N GLU A 11 -17.14 -27.81 -22.25
CA GLU A 11 -17.49 -29.20 -22.50
C GLU A 11 -16.75 -29.76 -23.72
N ARG A 12 -16.65 -28.96 -24.80
CA ARG A 12 -15.89 -29.32 -25.99
C ARG A 12 -14.39 -29.47 -25.70
N TYR A 13 -13.82 -28.57 -24.90
CA TYR A 13 -12.44 -28.68 -24.42
C TYR A 13 -12.22 -29.95 -23.62
N ASN A 14 -13.08 -30.25 -22.64
CA ASN A 14 -12.98 -31.46 -21.84
C ASN A 14 -13.07 -32.73 -22.67
N LYS A 15 -13.95 -32.77 -23.66
CA LYS A 15 -14.05 -33.91 -24.61
C LYS A 15 -12.78 -34.10 -25.45
N ILE A 16 -12.13 -32.99 -25.83
CA ILE A 16 -10.83 -33.04 -26.55
C ILE A 16 -9.75 -33.57 -25.60
N GLN A 17 -9.70 -33.09 -24.37
CA GLN A 17 -8.77 -33.56 -23.34
C GLN A 17 -8.89 -35.07 -23.13
N GLU A 18 -10.11 -35.58 -22.93
CA GLU A 18 -10.36 -37.01 -22.76
C GLU A 18 -9.92 -37.84 -23.97
N ARG A 19 -10.18 -37.32 -25.19
CA ARG A 19 -9.73 -38.01 -26.42
C ARG A 19 -8.21 -38.06 -26.53
N VAL A 20 -7.51 -36.99 -26.20
CA VAL A 20 -6.04 -36.90 -26.23
C VAL A 20 -5.46 -37.88 -25.20
N ILE A 21 -5.97 -37.87 -23.95
CA ILE A 21 -5.54 -38.79 -22.89
C ILE A 21 -5.73 -40.24 -23.32
N LYS A 22 -6.93 -40.59 -23.79
CA LYS A 22 -7.27 -41.96 -24.22
C LYS A 22 -6.45 -42.45 -25.40
N LYS A 23 -6.18 -41.57 -26.40
CA LYS A 23 -5.31 -41.93 -27.54
C LYS A 23 -3.85 -42.04 -27.13
N ARG A 24 -3.40 -41.28 -26.14
CA ARG A 24 -2.05 -41.36 -25.59
C ARG A 24 -1.76 -42.70 -24.95
N GLU A 25 -2.76 -43.26 -24.23
CA GLU A 25 -2.62 -44.59 -23.62
C GLU A 25 -2.51 -45.72 -24.67
N LEU A 26 -3.01 -45.47 -25.89
CA LEU A 26 -3.05 -46.44 -26.98
C LEU A 26 -1.95 -46.23 -28.03
N CYS A 27 -1.21 -45.12 -28.02
CA CYS A 27 -0.29 -44.74 -29.10
C CYS A 27 1.13 -44.69 -28.63
N GLN A 28 2.01 -45.50 -29.30
CA GLN A 28 3.48 -45.50 -29.07
C GLN A 28 4.21 -44.56 -29.99
N ASP A 29 3.54 -43.89 -30.92
CA ASP A 29 4.14 -42.94 -31.89
C ASP A 29 4.11 -41.50 -31.36
N GLU A 30 5.29 -40.96 -31.06
CA GLU A 30 5.50 -39.61 -30.54
C GLU A 30 5.02 -38.52 -31.51
N GLY A 31 5.15 -38.70 -32.82
CA GLY A 31 4.68 -37.75 -33.84
C GLY A 31 3.16 -37.62 -33.88
N MET A 32 2.48 -38.75 -33.71
CA MET A 32 1.02 -38.75 -33.66
C MET A 32 0.47 -38.07 -32.38
N VAL A 33 1.16 -38.27 -31.25
CA VAL A 33 0.84 -37.61 -29.98
C VAL A 33 1.03 -36.11 -30.10
N LEU A 34 2.13 -35.65 -30.72
CA LEU A 34 2.39 -34.23 -30.94
C LEU A 34 1.32 -33.58 -31.84
N SER A 35 0.94 -34.26 -32.92
CA SER A 35 -0.11 -33.77 -33.84
C SER A 35 -1.46 -33.57 -33.12
N LEU A 36 -1.83 -34.46 -32.19
CA LEU A 36 -3.04 -34.30 -31.38
C LEU A 36 -2.94 -33.13 -30.39
N GLU A 37 -1.77 -32.91 -29.80
CA GLU A 37 -1.52 -31.76 -28.93
C GLU A 37 -1.57 -30.45 -29.72
N GLU A 38 -0.98 -30.40 -30.93
CA GLU A 38 -1.08 -29.24 -31.82
C GLU A 38 -2.53 -28.91 -32.18
N GLU A 39 -3.34 -29.92 -32.53
CA GLU A 39 -4.76 -29.72 -32.84
C GLU A 39 -5.50 -29.14 -31.61
N ARG A 40 -5.23 -29.66 -30.44
CA ARG A 40 -5.79 -29.18 -29.18
C ARG A 40 -5.41 -27.72 -28.90
N TYR A 41 -4.12 -27.38 -29.01
CA TYR A 41 -3.62 -26.01 -28.80
C TYR A 41 -4.18 -25.04 -29.81
N ARG A 42 -4.24 -25.40 -31.10
CA ARG A 42 -4.88 -24.56 -32.13
C ARG A 42 -6.33 -24.28 -31.81
N LEU A 43 -7.06 -25.26 -31.29
CA LEU A 43 -8.46 -25.09 -30.92
C LEU A 43 -8.60 -24.15 -29.73
N ILE A 44 -7.83 -24.36 -28.66
CA ILE A 44 -7.83 -23.52 -27.48
C ILE A 44 -7.38 -22.09 -27.84
N TYR A 45 -6.31 -21.97 -28.64
CA TYR A 45 -5.80 -20.70 -29.13
C TYR A 45 -6.88 -19.94 -29.92
N SER A 46 -7.56 -20.61 -30.85
CA SER A 46 -8.61 -19.96 -31.65
C SER A 46 -9.82 -19.54 -30.80
N GLN A 47 -10.17 -20.31 -29.78
CA GLN A 47 -11.23 -19.98 -28.84
C GLN A 47 -10.84 -18.78 -27.99
N ILE A 48 -9.67 -18.80 -27.36
CA ILE A 48 -9.19 -17.71 -26.53
C ILE A 48 -8.98 -16.45 -27.36
N HIS A 49 -8.35 -16.56 -28.53
CA HIS A 49 -8.14 -15.43 -29.44
C HIS A 49 -9.44 -14.87 -29.99
N GLY A 50 -10.40 -15.73 -30.33
CA GLY A 50 -11.74 -15.31 -30.75
C GLY A 50 -12.49 -14.52 -29.68
N TYR A 51 -12.24 -14.82 -28.39
CA TYR A 51 -12.78 -14.07 -27.27
C TYR A 51 -11.98 -12.80 -26.94
N LEU A 52 -10.67 -12.84 -27.11
CA LEU A 52 -9.77 -11.79 -26.64
C LEU A 52 -9.45 -10.74 -27.70
N ALA A 53 -9.41 -11.10 -28.98
CA ALA A 53 -8.92 -10.22 -30.03
C ALA A 53 -9.83 -9.04 -30.42
N PRO A 54 -11.18 -9.15 -30.43
CA PRO A 54 -12.00 -8.09 -31.03
C PRO A 54 -12.32 -6.91 -30.11
N LYS A 55 -12.13 -7.01 -28.77
CA LYS A 55 -12.79 -6.08 -27.86
C LYS A 55 -11.95 -5.78 -26.61
N ARG A 56 -10.92 -4.96 -26.76
CA ARG A 56 -10.14 -4.45 -25.62
C ARG A 56 -11.00 -3.71 -24.58
N GLU A 57 -12.10 -3.13 -25.00
CA GLU A 57 -13.01 -2.30 -24.18
C GLU A 57 -14.02 -3.12 -23.33
N GLU A 58 -14.32 -4.38 -23.72
CA GLU A 58 -15.34 -5.20 -23.05
C GLU A 58 -14.78 -6.24 -22.05
N TRP A 59 -13.63 -6.01 -21.50
CA TRP A 59 -12.85 -6.99 -20.78
C TRP A 59 -13.16 -7.16 -19.28
N ALA A 60 -14.19 -6.53 -18.80
CA ALA A 60 -14.49 -6.35 -17.40
C ALA A 60 -15.09 -7.57 -16.66
N GLU A 61 -15.28 -8.72 -17.31
CA GLU A 61 -15.98 -9.82 -16.68
C GLU A 61 -15.02 -10.78 -15.97
N GLU A 62 -15.01 -10.72 -14.64
CA GLU A 62 -14.30 -11.60 -13.74
C GLU A 62 -14.56 -13.09 -14.02
N GLU A 63 -15.75 -13.41 -14.49
CA GLU A 63 -16.19 -14.76 -14.82
C GLU A 63 -15.43 -15.33 -16.04
N ILE A 64 -15.23 -14.56 -17.09
CA ILE A 64 -14.42 -14.96 -18.26
C ILE A 64 -12.97 -15.18 -17.83
N LEU A 65 -12.43 -14.32 -16.98
CA LEU A 65 -11.06 -14.43 -16.47
C LEU A 65 -10.90 -15.70 -15.62
N ASN A 66 -11.88 -16.03 -14.78
CA ASN A 66 -11.86 -17.23 -13.95
C ASN A 66 -11.98 -18.51 -14.80
N ILE A 67 -12.83 -18.53 -15.81
CA ILE A 67 -12.95 -19.65 -16.75
C ILE A 67 -11.63 -19.84 -17.52
N LEU A 68 -11.07 -18.76 -18.05
CA LEU A 68 -9.77 -18.80 -18.71
C LEU A 68 -8.66 -19.32 -17.78
N ARG A 69 -8.65 -18.90 -16.51
CA ARG A 69 -7.70 -19.42 -15.51
C ARG A 69 -7.84 -20.91 -15.29
N VAL A 70 -9.05 -21.43 -15.16
CA VAL A 70 -9.33 -22.87 -14.98
C VAL A 70 -8.86 -23.65 -16.22
N VAL A 71 -9.26 -23.20 -17.41
CA VAL A 71 -8.87 -23.86 -18.67
C VAL A 71 -7.35 -23.87 -18.82
N VAL A 72 -6.71 -22.71 -18.59
CA VAL A 72 -5.26 -22.55 -18.69
C VAL A 72 -4.52 -23.37 -17.64
N SER A 73 -4.97 -23.39 -16.39
CA SER A 73 -4.30 -24.14 -15.32
C SER A 73 -4.30 -25.64 -15.60
N ASN A 74 -5.42 -26.17 -16.07
CA ASN A 74 -5.51 -27.59 -16.45
C ASN A 74 -4.62 -27.91 -17.65
N ASP A 75 -4.60 -27.03 -18.65
CA ASP A 75 -3.80 -27.23 -19.85
C ASP A 75 -2.31 -27.07 -19.60
N LEU A 76 -1.91 -26.10 -18.77
CA LEU A 76 -0.52 -25.93 -18.35
C LEU A 76 0.03 -27.16 -17.61
N VAL A 77 -0.75 -27.80 -16.77
CA VAL A 77 -0.36 -29.03 -16.06
C VAL A 77 -0.07 -30.15 -17.06
N ILE A 78 -0.95 -30.39 -18.02
CA ILE A 78 -0.78 -31.44 -19.03
C ILE A 78 0.39 -31.10 -19.95
N SER A 79 0.55 -29.86 -20.35
CA SER A 79 1.66 -29.40 -21.19
C SER A 79 3.00 -29.50 -20.51
N LYS A 80 3.12 -29.21 -19.22
CA LYS A 80 4.35 -29.44 -18.45
C LYS A 80 4.75 -30.92 -18.46
N SER A 81 3.80 -31.81 -18.25
CA SER A 81 4.06 -33.25 -18.27
C SER A 81 4.59 -33.72 -19.63
N LYS A 82 4.06 -33.15 -20.73
CA LYS A 82 4.55 -33.44 -22.09
C LYS A 82 5.95 -32.91 -22.34
N GLY A 83 6.24 -31.67 -21.93
CA GLY A 83 7.59 -31.10 -22.06
C GLY A 83 8.63 -31.92 -21.30
N ILE A 84 8.33 -32.41 -20.10
CA ILE A 84 9.19 -33.33 -19.36
C ILE A 84 9.41 -34.62 -20.16
N TYR A 85 8.35 -35.21 -20.69
CA TYR A 85 8.43 -36.42 -21.49
C TYR A 85 9.36 -36.27 -22.71
N PHE A 86 9.21 -35.22 -23.51
CA PHE A 86 10.08 -34.98 -24.67
C PHE A 86 11.54 -34.73 -24.29
N LYS A 87 11.74 -34.01 -23.18
CA LYS A 87 13.11 -33.78 -22.66
C LYS A 87 13.77 -35.08 -22.19
N GLU A 88 13.04 -35.90 -21.44
CA GLU A 88 13.55 -37.20 -20.98
C GLU A 88 13.81 -38.16 -22.15
N SER A 89 12.95 -38.17 -23.17
CA SER A 89 13.17 -38.93 -24.41
C SER A 89 14.42 -38.48 -25.14
N ALA A 90 14.66 -37.18 -25.28
CA ALA A 90 15.88 -36.67 -25.90
C ALA A 90 17.15 -37.07 -25.12
N GLU A 91 17.12 -37.00 -23.78
CA GLU A 91 18.24 -37.47 -22.94
C GLU A 91 18.51 -38.97 -23.07
N TYR A 92 17.43 -39.76 -23.14
CA TYR A 92 17.50 -41.21 -23.30
C TYR A 92 18.15 -41.57 -24.64
N TYR A 93 17.71 -41.01 -25.77
CA TYR A 93 18.28 -41.30 -27.09
C TYR A 93 19.69 -40.72 -27.26
N ARG A 94 20.00 -39.59 -26.63
CA ARG A 94 21.37 -39.06 -26.56
C ARG A 94 22.33 -40.04 -25.90
N LYS A 95 21.93 -40.64 -24.78
CA LYS A 95 22.75 -41.66 -24.07
C LYS A 95 22.96 -42.93 -24.88
N ARG A 96 22.01 -43.28 -25.74
CA ARG A 96 22.11 -44.46 -26.62
C ARG A 96 22.83 -44.22 -27.96
N GLY A 97 23.13 -42.98 -28.28
CA GLY A 97 23.74 -42.63 -29.54
C GLY A 97 22.82 -42.73 -30.77
N ASP A 98 21.51 -42.85 -30.56
CA ASP A 98 20.50 -42.90 -31.63
C ASP A 98 20.20 -41.46 -32.12
N ARG A 99 20.96 -41.05 -33.14
CA ARG A 99 20.92 -39.68 -33.68
C ARG A 99 19.60 -39.34 -34.37
N GLU A 100 18.96 -40.28 -35.00
CA GLU A 100 17.67 -40.02 -35.70
C GLU A 100 16.54 -39.75 -34.69
N LYS A 101 16.37 -40.64 -33.71
CA LYS A 101 15.35 -40.47 -32.68
C LYS A 101 15.61 -39.28 -31.76
N LEU A 102 16.90 -39.00 -31.49
CA LEU A 102 17.28 -37.78 -30.78
C LEU A 102 16.84 -36.53 -31.55
N GLY A 103 17.09 -36.45 -32.87
CA GLY A 103 16.68 -35.33 -33.70
C GLY A 103 15.18 -35.12 -33.68
N LYS A 104 14.37 -36.20 -33.82
CA LYS A 104 12.90 -36.12 -33.73
C LYS A 104 12.43 -35.68 -32.35
N SER A 105 13.03 -36.17 -31.27
CA SER A 105 12.65 -35.75 -29.90
C SER A 105 12.97 -34.31 -29.64
N ILE A 106 14.05 -33.77 -30.19
CA ILE A 106 14.39 -32.33 -30.09
C ILE A 106 13.36 -31.49 -30.90
N GLU A 107 13.08 -31.89 -32.13
CA GLU A 107 12.07 -31.18 -32.97
C GLU A 107 10.68 -31.14 -32.29
N TYR A 108 10.25 -32.23 -31.67
CA TYR A 108 9.00 -32.27 -30.93
C TYR A 108 9.02 -31.41 -29.69
N LEU A 109 10.13 -31.36 -28.98
CA LEU A 109 10.33 -30.50 -27.83
C LEU A 109 10.26 -29.02 -28.25
N ASP A 110 10.93 -28.63 -29.32
CA ASP A 110 10.93 -27.25 -29.81
C ASP A 110 9.54 -26.79 -30.26
N LYS A 111 8.79 -27.62 -30.99
CA LYS A 111 7.38 -27.33 -31.36
C LYS A 111 6.50 -27.20 -30.14
N TRP A 112 6.67 -28.06 -29.16
CA TRP A 112 5.89 -28.00 -27.93
C TRP A 112 6.20 -26.73 -27.14
N LEU A 113 7.46 -26.33 -27.04
CA LEU A 113 7.88 -25.11 -26.37
C LEU A 113 7.27 -23.86 -27.04
N GLU A 114 7.30 -23.81 -28.37
CA GLU A 114 6.70 -22.70 -29.12
C GLU A 114 5.18 -22.59 -28.89
N LEU A 115 4.45 -23.69 -28.97
CA LEU A 115 3.01 -23.72 -28.73
C LEU A 115 2.67 -23.32 -27.29
N TYR A 116 3.40 -23.84 -26.34
CA TYR A 116 3.22 -23.54 -24.92
C TYR A 116 3.50 -22.07 -24.62
N GLU A 117 4.56 -21.50 -25.20
CA GLU A 117 4.94 -20.11 -25.02
C GLU A 117 3.89 -19.16 -25.62
N ASN A 118 3.40 -19.44 -26.83
CA ASN A 118 2.37 -18.64 -27.47
C ASN A 118 1.06 -18.66 -26.69
N PHE A 119 0.68 -19.82 -26.17
CA PHE A 119 -0.49 -19.97 -25.33
C PHE A 119 -0.36 -19.19 -24.01
N TYR A 120 0.81 -19.28 -23.35
CA TYR A 120 1.07 -18.58 -22.11
C TYR A 120 1.06 -17.05 -22.31
N ALA A 121 1.57 -16.56 -23.44
CA ALA A 121 1.56 -15.14 -23.78
C ALA A 121 0.13 -14.58 -23.88
N LEU A 122 -0.83 -15.35 -24.42
CA LEU A 122 -2.23 -14.94 -24.47
C LEU A 122 -2.86 -14.75 -23.10
N VAL A 123 -2.50 -15.61 -22.15
CA VAL A 123 -2.97 -15.47 -20.77
C VAL A 123 -2.29 -14.31 -20.07
N ALA A 124 -0.99 -14.15 -20.29
CA ALA A 124 -0.19 -13.06 -19.74
C ALA A 124 -0.74 -11.68 -20.17
N PHE A 125 -1.31 -11.58 -21.35
CA PHE A 125 -1.98 -10.36 -21.80
C PHE A 125 -3.16 -9.93 -20.89
N ARG A 126 -3.86 -10.89 -20.24
CA ARG A 126 -5.03 -10.65 -19.41
C ARG A 126 -4.77 -10.63 -17.91
N SER A 127 -3.56 -10.95 -17.50
CA SER A 127 -3.28 -11.21 -16.10
C SER A 127 -1.85 -10.83 -15.78
N ALA A 128 -1.71 -9.86 -14.89
CA ALA A 128 -0.39 -9.40 -14.44
C ALA A 128 0.40 -10.52 -13.74
N GLU A 129 -0.27 -11.45 -13.05
CA GLU A 129 0.38 -12.59 -12.40
C GLU A 129 0.97 -13.58 -13.43
N TYR A 130 0.27 -13.86 -14.53
CA TYR A 130 0.81 -14.69 -15.60
C TYR A 130 1.86 -13.94 -16.43
N PHE A 131 1.68 -12.64 -16.63
CA PHE A 131 2.68 -11.80 -17.27
C PHE A 131 4.01 -11.82 -16.50
N ALA A 132 3.97 -11.64 -15.20
CA ALA A 132 5.17 -11.67 -14.36
C ALA A 132 5.93 -13.00 -14.50
N ASN A 133 5.23 -14.13 -14.45
CA ASN A 133 5.84 -15.45 -14.68
C ASN A 133 6.40 -15.61 -16.09
N PHE A 134 5.69 -15.12 -17.11
CA PHE A 134 6.10 -15.20 -18.50
C PHE A 134 7.38 -14.41 -18.77
N MET A 135 7.49 -13.22 -18.19
CA MET A 135 8.69 -12.39 -18.34
C MET A 135 9.96 -13.01 -17.73
N GLU A 136 9.81 -13.88 -16.71
CA GLU A 136 10.93 -14.62 -16.10
C GLU A 136 11.27 -15.96 -16.80
N TRP A 137 10.60 -16.32 -17.86
CA TRP A 137 10.69 -17.65 -18.46
C TRP A 137 12.12 -18.11 -18.78
N GLU A 138 12.92 -17.22 -19.35
CA GLU A 138 14.32 -17.49 -19.73
C GLU A 138 15.32 -17.22 -18.60
N THR A 139 14.88 -16.62 -17.51
CA THR A 139 15.74 -16.35 -16.36
C THR A 139 16.19 -17.66 -15.72
N ARG A 140 17.46 -17.75 -15.34
CA ARG A 140 17.98 -18.94 -14.64
C ARG A 140 17.15 -19.22 -13.37
N ASP A 141 16.86 -20.49 -13.11
CA ASP A 141 15.99 -20.90 -11.99
C ASP A 141 16.37 -20.29 -10.64
N LYS A 142 17.67 -20.15 -10.36
CA LYS A 142 18.17 -19.55 -9.12
C LYS A 142 17.89 -18.04 -9.00
N ASP A 143 17.69 -17.37 -10.14
CA ASP A 143 17.52 -15.92 -10.23
C ASP A 143 16.04 -15.54 -10.40
N LYS A 144 15.13 -16.53 -10.56
CA LYS A 144 13.69 -16.30 -10.70
C LYS A 144 13.07 -15.80 -9.41
N VAL A 145 12.37 -14.67 -9.48
CA VAL A 145 11.64 -14.08 -8.36
C VAL A 145 10.22 -14.65 -8.28
N TRP A 146 9.57 -14.83 -9.43
CA TRP A 146 8.13 -15.13 -9.54
C TRP A 146 7.81 -16.61 -9.59
N LYS A 147 8.75 -17.48 -10.03
CA LYS A 147 8.53 -18.92 -10.19
C LYS A 147 7.88 -19.59 -8.98
N TYR A 148 8.29 -19.20 -7.78
CA TYR A 148 7.80 -19.76 -6.53
C TYR A 148 6.86 -18.84 -5.78
N SER A 149 6.84 -17.55 -6.14
CA SER A 149 6.08 -16.55 -5.40
C SER A 149 4.74 -16.20 -6.04
N ILE A 150 4.46 -16.69 -7.25
CA ILE A 150 3.22 -16.38 -7.98
C ILE A 150 2.44 -17.65 -8.34
N ASP A 151 3.09 -18.78 -8.60
CA ASP A 151 2.40 -20.00 -9.05
C ASP A 151 1.52 -20.59 -7.94
N PRO A 152 0.19 -20.49 -8.03
CA PRO A 152 -0.72 -21.00 -7.01
C PRO A 152 -0.71 -22.54 -6.88
N ASN A 153 -0.15 -23.26 -7.86
CA ASN A 153 -0.10 -24.71 -7.86
C ASN A 153 1.24 -25.26 -7.35
N ASN A 154 2.21 -24.41 -7.07
CA ASN A 154 3.57 -24.84 -6.78
C ASN A 154 3.82 -25.22 -5.31
N ASP A 155 2.90 -24.94 -4.41
CA ASP A 155 3.09 -25.07 -2.97
C ASP A 155 1.97 -25.85 -2.26
N GLY A 156 1.29 -26.71 -2.99
CA GLY A 156 0.22 -27.53 -2.42
C GLY A 156 -1.02 -26.73 -1.99
N GLY A 157 -1.29 -25.61 -2.66
CA GLY A 157 -2.43 -24.73 -2.41
C GLY A 157 -2.10 -23.49 -1.58
N LYS A 158 -0.83 -23.24 -1.29
CA LYS A 158 -0.40 -21.96 -0.74
C LYS A 158 -0.12 -21.01 -1.88
N THR A 159 -0.73 -19.84 -1.85
CA THR A 159 -0.41 -18.76 -2.79
C THR A 159 0.94 -18.17 -2.45
N GLY A 160 1.78 -17.96 -3.46
CA GLY A 160 3.07 -17.32 -3.29
C GLY A 160 2.95 -15.86 -2.80
N VAL A 161 4.05 -15.32 -2.27
CA VAL A 161 4.06 -13.99 -1.61
C VAL A 161 3.64 -12.84 -2.52
N ASN A 162 3.86 -12.93 -3.83
CA ASN A 162 3.52 -11.87 -4.78
C ASN A 162 2.20 -12.11 -5.54
N TYR A 163 1.63 -13.32 -5.48
CA TYR A 163 0.40 -13.64 -6.19
C TYR A 163 -0.76 -12.70 -5.85
N PRO A 164 -1.09 -12.42 -4.58
CA PRO A 164 -2.21 -11.55 -4.25
C PRO A 164 -2.06 -10.13 -4.81
N PHE A 165 -0.84 -9.60 -4.82
CA PHE A 165 -0.59 -8.27 -5.38
C PHE A 165 -0.94 -8.22 -6.86
N PHE A 166 -0.38 -9.12 -7.68
CA PHE A 166 -0.65 -9.12 -9.12
C PHE A 166 -2.09 -9.49 -9.44
N TYR A 167 -2.70 -10.41 -8.67
CA TYR A 167 -4.12 -10.73 -8.81
C TYR A 167 -5.00 -9.50 -8.63
N TYR A 168 -4.85 -8.79 -7.52
CA TYR A 168 -5.66 -7.61 -7.26
C TYR A 168 -5.27 -6.41 -8.13
N PHE A 169 -4.03 -6.33 -8.57
CA PHE A 169 -3.63 -5.34 -9.57
C PHE A 169 -4.32 -5.59 -10.92
N THR A 170 -4.42 -6.83 -11.36
CA THR A 170 -5.22 -7.21 -12.53
C THR A 170 -6.67 -6.75 -12.37
N GLN A 171 -7.28 -6.99 -11.20
CA GLN A 171 -8.65 -6.54 -10.93
C GLN A 171 -8.78 -5.01 -10.90
N MET A 172 -7.80 -4.30 -10.34
CA MET A 172 -7.77 -2.84 -10.32
C MET A 172 -7.78 -2.25 -11.73
N VAL A 173 -7.04 -2.85 -12.64
CA VAL A 173 -6.90 -2.34 -14.02
C VAL A 173 -8.10 -2.74 -14.89
N LEU A 174 -8.55 -3.99 -14.80
CA LEU A 174 -9.58 -4.53 -15.69
C LEU A 174 -11.02 -4.31 -15.23
N ASN A 175 -11.27 -4.34 -13.92
CA ASN A 175 -12.64 -4.28 -13.36
C ASN A 175 -13.00 -2.92 -12.76
N ASP A 176 -12.05 -2.01 -12.65
CA ASP A 176 -12.26 -0.65 -12.17
C ASP A 176 -12.87 -0.51 -10.75
N LYS A 177 -12.92 -1.61 -9.99
CA LYS A 177 -13.53 -1.64 -8.66
C LYS A 177 -12.56 -1.21 -7.56
N ILE A 178 -11.28 -1.61 -7.67
CA ILE A 178 -10.27 -1.36 -6.67
C ILE A 178 -9.62 -0.01 -6.92
N ARG A 179 -9.55 0.84 -5.90
CA ARG A 179 -8.97 2.19 -5.94
C ARG A 179 -7.64 2.28 -5.20
N PHE A 180 -7.46 1.43 -4.20
CA PHE A 180 -6.26 1.42 -3.38
C PHE A 180 -5.73 -0.01 -3.22
N LEU A 181 -4.45 -0.20 -3.51
CA LEU A 181 -3.77 -1.49 -3.34
C LEU A 181 -2.45 -1.27 -2.61
N SER A 182 -2.32 -1.82 -1.41
CA SER A 182 -1.07 -1.79 -0.65
C SER A 182 -0.36 -3.13 -0.67
N LYS A 183 0.99 -3.09 -0.70
CA LYS A 183 1.86 -4.26 -0.65
C LYS A 183 2.94 -4.10 0.41
N GLN A 184 2.75 -4.76 1.53
CA GLN A 184 3.69 -4.84 2.65
C GLN A 184 4.28 -6.25 2.70
N GLN A 185 5.60 -6.37 2.55
CA GLN A 185 6.27 -7.67 2.45
C GLN A 185 7.70 -7.57 2.99
N PRO A 186 8.31 -8.70 3.38
CA PRO A 186 9.71 -8.75 3.80
C PRO A 186 10.67 -8.18 2.76
N THR A 187 11.84 -7.80 3.22
CA THR A 187 12.92 -7.36 2.32
C THR A 187 13.34 -8.47 1.36
N GLY A 188 13.70 -8.10 0.13
CA GLY A 188 14.18 -9.06 -0.88
C GLY A 188 13.13 -9.98 -1.50
N THR A 189 11.83 -9.71 -1.32
CA THR A 189 10.74 -10.49 -1.94
C THR A 189 10.31 -9.98 -3.31
N GLY A 190 11.01 -8.99 -3.87
CA GLY A 190 10.75 -8.45 -5.21
C GLY A 190 9.73 -7.31 -5.25
N LYS A 191 9.50 -6.59 -4.14
CA LYS A 191 8.51 -5.50 -4.06
C LYS A 191 8.67 -4.44 -5.15
N SER A 192 9.83 -3.80 -5.22
CA SER A 192 10.10 -2.72 -6.19
C SER A 192 10.13 -3.22 -7.62
N TYR A 193 10.75 -4.40 -7.85
CA TYR A 193 10.70 -5.02 -9.18
C TYR A 193 9.27 -5.39 -9.61
N GLY A 194 8.41 -5.73 -8.64
CA GLY A 194 6.98 -5.94 -8.90
C GLY A 194 6.26 -4.70 -9.44
N ASN A 195 6.67 -3.49 -9.05
CA ASN A 195 6.14 -2.26 -9.63
C ASN A 195 6.59 -2.08 -11.08
N VAL A 196 7.84 -2.39 -11.42
CA VAL A 196 8.34 -2.38 -12.81
C VAL A 196 7.50 -3.33 -13.68
N VAL A 197 7.26 -4.55 -13.20
CA VAL A 197 6.43 -5.54 -13.91
C VAL A 197 4.99 -5.06 -14.08
N ALA A 198 4.38 -4.57 -12.99
CA ALA A 198 2.99 -4.09 -13.00
C ALA A 198 2.80 -2.90 -13.96
N ILE A 199 3.72 -1.94 -13.93
CA ILE A 199 3.70 -0.78 -14.82
C ILE A 199 3.89 -1.19 -16.27
N SER A 200 4.84 -2.09 -16.55
CA SER A 200 5.07 -2.57 -17.91
C SER A 200 3.85 -3.30 -18.48
N TRP A 201 3.17 -4.12 -17.67
CA TRP A 201 1.93 -4.77 -18.07
C TRP A 201 0.81 -3.74 -18.28
N LEU A 202 0.67 -2.79 -17.37
CA LEU A 202 -0.34 -1.73 -17.46
C LEU A 202 -0.23 -0.94 -18.77
N PHE A 203 0.98 -0.59 -19.19
CA PHE A 203 1.21 0.08 -20.48
C PHE A 203 0.71 -0.75 -21.67
N GLY A 204 0.76 -2.07 -21.58
CA GLY A 204 0.27 -2.95 -22.64
C GLY A 204 -1.26 -3.04 -22.69
N VAL A 205 -1.96 -2.89 -21.57
CA VAL A 205 -3.41 -3.12 -21.48
C VAL A 205 -4.26 -1.85 -21.41
N ASP A 206 -3.74 -0.74 -20.89
CA ASP A 206 -4.44 0.54 -20.78
C ASP A 206 -3.72 1.62 -21.60
N SER A 207 -4.34 2.01 -22.72
CA SER A 207 -3.78 3.02 -23.63
C SER A 207 -3.84 4.45 -23.09
N GLU A 208 -4.57 4.67 -22.00
CA GLU A 208 -4.76 5.98 -21.36
C GLU A 208 -4.09 6.08 -19.98
N ALA A 209 -3.22 5.12 -19.66
CA ALA A 209 -2.56 5.07 -18.37
C ALA A 209 -1.49 6.16 -18.23
N ASP A 210 -1.84 7.28 -17.61
CA ASP A 210 -0.88 8.26 -17.12
C ASP A 210 -0.47 7.89 -15.70
N ILE A 211 0.83 7.72 -15.47
CA ILE A 211 1.40 7.16 -14.25
C ILE A 211 2.35 8.15 -13.58
N LEU A 212 2.23 8.29 -12.27
CA LEU A 212 3.24 8.90 -11.41
C LEU A 212 3.85 7.81 -10.52
N LEU A 213 5.14 7.56 -10.67
CA LEU A 213 5.92 6.70 -9.77
C LEU A 213 6.79 7.55 -8.85
N VAL A 214 6.50 7.51 -7.57
CA VAL A 214 7.25 8.20 -6.51
C VAL A 214 8.10 7.19 -5.77
N LEU A 215 9.40 7.46 -5.67
CA LEU A 215 10.39 6.58 -5.03
C LEU A 215 10.95 7.23 -3.77
N GLY A 216 11.04 6.49 -2.68
CA GLY A 216 11.66 6.95 -1.44
C GLY A 216 13.17 7.21 -1.59
N ASN A 217 13.84 6.51 -2.52
CA ASN A 217 15.27 6.64 -2.77
C ASN A 217 15.54 7.25 -4.16
N PRO A 218 16.13 8.46 -4.25
CA PRO A 218 16.44 9.12 -5.53
C PRO A 218 17.34 8.28 -6.46
N ALA A 219 18.25 7.48 -5.90
CA ALA A 219 19.15 6.64 -6.69
C ALA A 219 18.43 5.57 -7.52
N LEU A 220 17.17 5.25 -7.18
CA LEU A 220 16.39 4.24 -7.90
C LEU A 220 15.58 4.79 -9.08
N VAL A 221 15.54 6.11 -9.28
CA VAL A 221 14.74 6.73 -10.36
C VAL A 221 15.21 6.24 -11.73
N SER A 222 16.50 6.35 -12.02
CA SER A 222 17.05 5.87 -13.29
C SER A 222 16.94 4.36 -13.48
N SER A 223 17.23 3.58 -12.44
CA SER A 223 17.17 2.11 -12.53
C SER A 223 15.75 1.58 -12.75
N ASN A 224 14.72 2.21 -12.16
CA ASN A 224 13.33 1.85 -12.43
C ASN A 224 12.92 2.19 -13.87
N CYS A 225 13.33 3.37 -14.38
CA CYS A 225 13.07 3.75 -15.77
C CYS A 225 13.71 2.73 -16.74
N VAL A 226 14.99 2.43 -16.56
CA VAL A 226 15.72 1.43 -17.36
C VAL A 226 15.06 0.05 -17.24
N GLY A 227 14.65 -0.36 -16.05
CA GLY A 227 13.95 -1.63 -15.84
C GLY A 227 12.65 -1.73 -16.64
N ILE A 228 11.84 -0.68 -16.67
CA ILE A 228 10.59 -0.61 -17.45
C ILE A 228 10.91 -0.69 -18.96
N VAL A 229 11.84 0.12 -19.44
CA VAL A 229 12.23 0.14 -20.85
C VAL A 229 12.75 -1.23 -21.29
N ASN A 230 13.69 -1.83 -20.55
CA ASN A 230 14.25 -3.14 -20.85
C ASN A 230 13.17 -4.24 -20.88
N MET A 231 12.22 -4.19 -19.98
CA MET A 231 11.10 -5.14 -19.99
C MET A 231 10.23 -4.97 -21.22
N MET A 232 9.84 -3.74 -21.54
CA MET A 232 8.96 -3.45 -22.66
C MET A 232 9.62 -3.62 -24.05
N THR A 233 10.95 -3.51 -24.12
CA THR A 233 11.70 -3.75 -25.37
C THR A 233 12.12 -5.21 -25.55
N SER A 234 11.83 -6.08 -24.58
CA SER A 234 12.19 -7.49 -24.70
C SER A 234 11.36 -8.23 -25.73
N PRO A 235 11.92 -9.24 -26.43
CA PRO A 235 11.17 -10.07 -27.37
C PRO A 235 9.95 -10.75 -26.73
N ARG A 236 10.00 -11.06 -25.45
CA ARG A 236 8.88 -11.64 -24.70
C ARG A 236 7.72 -10.69 -24.55
N TYR A 237 8.00 -9.42 -24.25
CA TYR A 237 6.96 -8.40 -24.17
C TYR A 237 6.21 -8.28 -25.49
N ALA A 238 6.93 -8.30 -26.61
CA ALA A 238 6.35 -8.27 -27.96
C ALA A 238 5.49 -9.51 -28.29
N LYS A 239 5.71 -10.65 -27.64
CA LYS A 239 4.81 -11.82 -27.77
C LYS A 239 3.50 -11.61 -27.04
N VAL A 240 3.51 -10.94 -25.90
CA VAL A 240 2.30 -10.61 -25.13
C VAL A 240 1.55 -9.43 -25.78
N PHE A 241 2.30 -8.43 -26.23
CA PHE A 241 1.79 -7.19 -26.82
C PHE A 241 2.37 -7.00 -28.24
N PRO A 242 1.82 -7.66 -29.26
CA PRO A 242 2.37 -7.68 -30.62
C PRO A 242 2.51 -6.31 -31.31
N GLU A 243 1.74 -5.32 -30.88
CA GLU A 243 1.82 -3.94 -31.40
C GLU A 243 3.16 -3.26 -31.04
N TYR A 244 3.91 -3.80 -30.09
CA TYR A 244 5.22 -3.32 -29.68
C TYR A 244 6.40 -4.11 -30.32
N LYS A 245 6.16 -4.86 -31.40
CA LYS A 245 7.18 -5.69 -32.08
C LYS A 245 8.34 -4.92 -32.69
N GLN A 246 8.28 -3.61 -32.80
CA GLN A 246 9.27 -2.81 -33.54
C GLN A 246 10.33 -2.16 -32.64
N PHE A 247 10.48 -2.64 -31.42
CA PHE A 247 11.50 -2.16 -30.50
C PHE A 247 12.83 -2.89 -30.69
N GLU A 248 13.69 -2.37 -31.53
CA GLU A 248 15.12 -2.58 -31.42
C GLU A 248 15.66 -1.39 -30.62
N ALA A 249 15.91 -1.58 -29.33
CA ALA A 249 16.53 -0.58 -28.50
C ALA A 249 18.04 -0.60 -28.69
N ASP A 250 18.54 0.24 -29.56
CA ASP A 250 19.92 0.70 -29.53
C ASP A 250 20.07 1.80 -28.45
N VAL A 251 19.68 1.51 -27.23
CA VAL A 251 19.93 2.43 -26.11
C VAL A 251 21.14 1.88 -25.36
N ASP A 252 22.30 2.47 -25.60
CA ASP A 252 23.47 2.24 -24.77
C ASP A 252 23.20 2.81 -23.38
N GLU A 253 22.91 1.93 -22.39
CA GLU A 253 22.68 2.28 -20.98
C GLU A 253 23.81 3.15 -20.41
N VAL A 254 25.04 2.93 -20.89
CA VAL A 254 26.24 3.68 -20.47
C VAL A 254 26.20 5.10 -21.00
N GLU A 255 25.65 5.33 -22.18
CA GLU A 255 25.53 6.66 -22.80
C GLU A 255 24.40 7.47 -22.16
N LEU A 256 23.30 6.83 -21.78
CA LEU A 256 22.22 7.43 -21.02
C LEU A 256 22.67 7.87 -19.62
N MET A 257 23.50 7.07 -18.96
CA MET A 257 24.07 7.39 -17.65
C MET A 257 25.11 8.52 -17.72
N LYS A 258 25.83 8.63 -18.82
CA LYS A 258 26.89 9.64 -19.02
C LYS A 258 26.35 11.01 -19.43
N ASN A 259 25.25 11.06 -20.16
CA ASN A 259 24.63 12.29 -20.68
C ASN A 259 23.17 12.40 -20.24
N PRO A 260 22.94 12.79 -19.01
CA PRO A 260 21.60 12.86 -18.43
C PRO A 260 20.63 13.86 -19.10
N ASP A 261 21.14 14.81 -19.86
CA ASP A 261 20.37 15.83 -20.57
C ASP A 261 20.07 15.47 -22.03
N MET A 262 20.44 14.29 -22.46
CA MET A 262 20.21 13.83 -23.83
C MET A 262 18.76 13.39 -24.00
N ALA A 263 17.97 14.18 -24.73
CA ALA A 263 16.77 13.68 -25.37
C ALA A 263 17.21 12.63 -26.41
N ILE A 264 16.86 11.37 -26.21
CA ILE A 264 17.15 10.32 -27.19
C ILE A 264 16.27 10.58 -28.41
N PRO A 265 16.84 10.97 -29.58
CA PRO A 265 16.03 11.21 -30.75
C PRO A 265 15.35 9.90 -31.16
N LEU A 266 14.04 9.91 -31.25
CA LEU A 266 13.27 8.80 -31.79
C LEU A 266 13.56 8.72 -33.30
N ASP A 267 14.14 7.63 -33.72
CA ASP A 267 13.95 7.19 -35.09
C ASP A 267 12.45 6.95 -35.31
N ARG A 268 11.92 7.19 -36.52
CA ARG A 268 10.48 7.05 -36.84
C ARG A 268 9.87 5.70 -36.47
N ASN A 269 10.69 4.71 -36.14
CA ASN A 269 10.32 3.36 -35.71
C ASN A 269 10.42 3.13 -34.20
N LYS A 270 10.85 4.12 -33.41
CA LYS A 270 10.96 4.00 -31.95
C LYS A 270 9.69 4.54 -31.28
N VAL A 271 9.17 3.81 -30.32
CA VAL A 271 7.87 4.10 -29.68
C VAL A 271 8.03 4.83 -28.35
N PHE A 272 9.26 4.87 -27.79
CA PHE A 272 9.53 5.55 -26.52
C PHE A 272 10.36 6.81 -26.70
N GLU A 273 9.99 7.81 -25.94
CA GLU A 273 10.81 8.98 -25.66
C GLU A 273 11.11 9.04 -24.17
N ILE A 274 12.39 9.01 -23.82
CA ILE A 274 12.85 9.22 -22.45
C ILE A 274 13.32 10.66 -22.35
N CYS A 275 12.63 11.45 -21.55
CA CYS A 275 12.98 12.83 -21.28
C CYS A 275 13.43 12.99 -19.83
N ARG A 276 14.67 13.45 -19.60
CA ARG A 276 15.12 13.86 -18.28
C ARG A 276 14.72 15.33 -18.06
N ILE A 277 13.84 15.56 -17.09
CA ILE A 277 13.47 16.87 -16.62
C ILE A 277 14.43 17.25 -15.48
N LYS A 278 14.68 18.54 -15.25
CA LYS A 278 15.52 19.03 -14.12
C LYS A 278 15.14 18.36 -12.80
N ASP A 279 16.08 18.28 -11.87
CA ASP A 279 15.88 17.84 -10.48
C ASP A 279 15.58 16.33 -10.29
N GLY A 280 16.09 15.46 -11.17
CA GLY A 280 15.98 14.01 -10.99
C GLY A 280 14.64 13.40 -11.40
N THR A 281 13.81 14.17 -12.11
CA THR A 281 12.57 13.68 -12.71
C THR A 281 12.85 13.05 -14.06
N LEU A 282 12.36 11.81 -14.28
CA LEU A 282 12.36 11.17 -15.59
C LEU A 282 10.92 11.06 -16.10
N LYS A 283 10.74 11.33 -17.38
CA LYS A 283 9.47 11.11 -18.09
C LYS A 283 9.70 10.15 -19.24
N LEU A 284 8.93 9.07 -19.26
CA LEU A 284 8.85 8.11 -20.33
C LEU A 284 7.51 8.30 -21.05
N SER A 285 7.53 8.60 -22.32
CA SER A 285 6.33 8.85 -23.14
C SER A 285 6.30 7.93 -24.34
N PHE A 286 5.10 7.70 -24.88
CA PHE A 286 4.90 7.00 -26.14
C PHE A 286 4.63 8.00 -27.24
N SER A 287 5.27 7.84 -28.38
CA SER A 287 5.07 8.71 -29.55
C SER A 287 3.71 8.50 -30.22
N SER A 288 3.13 7.32 -30.08
CA SER A 288 1.87 6.91 -30.72
C SER A 288 0.65 6.92 -29.81
N ARG A 289 0.83 7.20 -28.48
CA ARG A 289 -0.25 7.14 -27.49
C ARG A 289 -0.10 8.28 -26.48
N PRO A 290 -1.21 8.81 -25.93
CA PRO A 290 -1.17 9.90 -24.96
C PRO A 290 -0.58 9.48 -23.60
N MET A 291 -0.42 8.17 -23.34
CA MET A 291 0.04 7.63 -22.06
C MET A 291 1.50 7.99 -21.74
N SER A 292 1.77 8.24 -20.47
CA SER A 292 3.12 8.55 -20.00
C SER A 292 3.36 8.09 -18.57
N ILE A 293 4.63 7.89 -18.24
CA ILE A 293 5.05 7.71 -16.86
C ILE A 293 6.00 8.82 -16.44
N THR A 294 5.74 9.41 -15.29
CA THR A 294 6.67 10.32 -14.62
C THR A 294 7.24 9.63 -13.40
N ILE A 295 8.57 9.58 -13.29
CA ILE A 295 9.28 8.93 -12.19
C ILE A 295 10.04 9.99 -11.42
N ILE A 296 9.78 10.09 -10.11
CA ILE A 296 10.37 11.10 -9.22
C ILE A 296 10.85 10.50 -7.90
N ALA A 297 11.75 11.19 -7.25
CA ALA A 297 12.01 10.98 -5.82
C ALA A 297 10.97 11.70 -4.96
N LYS A 298 10.72 11.21 -3.75
CA LYS A 298 9.66 11.73 -2.84
C LYS A 298 9.79 13.20 -2.47
N ASP A 299 11.01 13.73 -2.47
CA ASP A 299 11.29 15.13 -2.12
C ASP A 299 11.35 16.06 -3.35
N THR A 300 11.06 15.54 -4.56
CA THR A 300 11.07 16.32 -5.80
C THR A 300 9.78 17.13 -5.94
N PRO A 301 9.84 18.45 -6.13
CA PRO A 301 8.65 19.25 -6.45
C PRO A 301 8.00 18.77 -7.75
N ILE A 302 6.68 18.76 -7.78
CA ILE A 302 5.92 18.29 -8.94
C ILE A 302 4.76 19.22 -9.23
N ASP A 303 4.72 19.79 -10.45
CA ASP A 303 3.68 20.66 -10.93
C ASP A 303 3.24 20.30 -12.35
N GLY A 304 1.99 20.65 -12.70
CA GLY A 304 1.47 20.49 -14.05
C GLY A 304 1.20 19.06 -14.55
N ILE A 305 1.42 18.05 -13.70
CA ILE A 305 1.19 16.66 -14.05
C ILE A 305 -0.19 16.23 -13.55
N ARG A 306 -0.89 15.42 -14.35
CA ARG A 306 -2.13 14.74 -13.97
C ARG A 306 -1.98 13.26 -14.32
N VAL A 307 -2.50 12.38 -13.43
CA VAL A 307 -2.34 10.94 -13.55
C VAL A 307 -3.62 10.18 -13.19
N LYS A 308 -3.75 9.01 -13.77
CA LYS A 308 -4.77 8.01 -13.43
C LYS A 308 -4.25 7.00 -12.41
N TYR A 309 -2.94 6.72 -12.44
CA TYR A 309 -2.28 5.76 -11.55
C TYR A 309 -1.15 6.42 -10.76
N LEU A 310 -1.21 6.29 -9.44
CA LEU A 310 -0.19 6.76 -8.51
C LEU A 310 0.50 5.56 -7.87
N PHE A 311 1.77 5.37 -8.18
CA PHE A 311 2.62 4.35 -7.55
C PHE A 311 3.55 4.99 -6.54
N LEU A 312 3.61 4.42 -5.34
CA LEU A 312 4.49 4.84 -4.25
C LEU A 312 5.36 3.65 -3.85
N ASP A 313 6.68 3.77 -3.89
CA ASP A 313 7.60 2.69 -3.59
C ASP A 313 8.64 3.08 -2.55
N ASP A 314 8.69 2.31 -1.45
CA ASP A 314 9.62 2.47 -0.33
C ASP A 314 9.76 3.94 0.15
N ILE A 315 8.63 4.64 0.29
CA ILE A 315 8.59 6.06 0.69
C ILE A 315 9.24 6.25 2.07
N CYS A 316 8.92 5.40 3.05
CA CYS A 316 9.62 5.36 4.32
C CYS A 316 10.94 4.61 4.17
N ARG A 317 12.03 5.18 4.68
CA ARG A 317 13.36 4.56 4.67
C ARG A 317 13.76 4.12 6.08
N SER A 318 14.63 3.11 6.18
CA SER A 318 15.11 2.59 7.47
C SER A 318 15.70 3.66 8.39
N LYS A 319 16.39 4.67 7.83
CA LYS A 319 16.96 5.77 8.61
C LYS A 319 15.90 6.70 9.22
N ASP A 320 14.69 6.67 8.69
CA ASP A 320 13.57 7.52 9.12
C ASP A 320 12.61 6.76 10.08
N ALA A 321 12.93 5.50 10.42
CA ALA A 321 12.05 4.59 11.18
C ALA A 321 11.55 5.15 12.52
N GLY A 322 12.38 5.89 13.25
CA GLY A 322 12.04 6.55 14.51
C GLY A 322 11.72 8.04 14.37
N ASN A 323 11.63 8.57 13.15
CA ASN A 323 11.47 10.01 12.92
C ASN A 323 10.01 10.35 12.58
N ASN A 324 9.20 10.62 13.61
CA ASN A 324 7.78 10.95 13.46
C ASN A 324 7.55 12.21 12.62
N SER A 325 8.45 13.20 12.70
CA SER A 325 8.37 14.41 11.87
C SER A 325 8.53 14.09 10.38
N GLN A 326 9.42 13.15 10.02
CA GLN A 326 9.54 12.71 8.63
C GLN A 326 8.32 11.88 8.19
N HIS A 327 7.76 11.05 9.07
CA HIS A 327 6.54 10.31 8.78
C HIS A 327 5.38 11.25 8.48
N GLN A 328 5.19 12.30 9.30
CA GLN A 328 4.16 13.30 9.07
C GLN A 328 4.38 14.03 7.74
N LYS A 329 5.61 14.44 7.44
CA LYS A 329 5.95 15.06 6.15
C LYS A 329 5.62 14.17 4.96
N ASP A 330 5.91 12.88 5.04
CA ASP A 330 5.59 11.92 3.96
C ASP A 330 4.06 11.78 3.75
N ILE A 331 3.28 11.79 4.84
CA ILE A 331 1.82 11.79 4.81
C ILE A 331 1.26 13.09 4.21
N ASP A 332 1.82 14.23 4.60
CA ASP A 332 1.43 15.54 4.07
C ASP A 332 1.75 15.68 2.58
N ASN A 333 2.91 15.17 2.14
CA ASN A 333 3.27 15.11 0.73
C ASN A 333 2.28 14.25 -0.06
N TYR A 334 1.83 13.12 0.50
CA TYR A 334 0.80 12.30 -0.12
C TYR A 334 -0.47 13.11 -0.38
N TRP A 335 -1.07 13.69 0.66
CA TRP A 335 -2.35 14.38 0.57
C TRP A 335 -2.28 15.72 -0.17
N ASN A 336 -1.21 16.50 0.05
CA ASN A 336 -1.11 17.87 -0.46
C ASN A 336 -0.42 17.98 -1.81
N SER A 337 0.36 16.97 -2.22
CA SER A 337 1.09 16.98 -3.49
C SER A 337 0.65 15.83 -4.40
N TRP A 338 1.00 14.59 -4.10
CA TRP A 338 0.87 13.48 -5.04
C TRP A 338 -0.59 13.10 -5.32
N TRP A 339 -1.42 12.95 -4.30
CA TRP A 339 -2.84 12.61 -4.45
C TRP A 339 -3.61 13.65 -5.25
N LYS A 340 -3.27 14.93 -5.12
CA LYS A 340 -3.91 16.03 -5.87
C LYS A 340 -3.55 16.04 -7.36
N ARG A 341 -2.64 15.19 -7.82
CA ARG A 341 -2.27 15.07 -9.25
C ARG A 341 -3.22 14.18 -10.05
N ASN A 342 -4.38 13.86 -9.55
CA ASN A 342 -5.40 13.13 -10.28
C ASN A 342 -6.17 14.03 -11.27
N TYR A 343 -6.73 13.40 -12.30
CA TYR A 343 -7.71 14.03 -13.18
C TYR A 343 -9.07 14.13 -12.48
N ASN A 344 -9.47 13.04 -11.83
CA ASN A 344 -10.66 12.90 -11.04
C ASN A 344 -10.35 12.01 -9.83
N PRO A 345 -10.63 12.43 -8.58
CA PRO A 345 -10.41 11.62 -7.38
C PRO A 345 -11.06 10.24 -7.42
N ASP A 346 -12.23 10.14 -8.06
CA ASP A 346 -12.97 8.88 -8.15
C ASP A 346 -12.32 7.89 -9.13
N ASP A 347 -11.49 8.38 -10.07
CA ASP A 347 -10.79 7.55 -11.06
C ASP A 347 -9.34 7.25 -10.67
N LEU A 348 -8.80 7.93 -9.65
CA LEU A 348 -7.44 7.71 -9.22
C LEU A 348 -7.27 6.31 -8.62
N ARG A 349 -6.25 5.61 -9.08
CA ARG A 349 -5.82 4.31 -8.56
C ARG A 349 -4.47 4.46 -7.89
N VAL A 350 -4.39 4.06 -6.64
CA VAL A 350 -3.20 4.18 -5.81
C VAL A 350 -2.63 2.81 -5.52
N VAL A 351 -1.37 2.61 -5.87
CA VAL A 351 -0.58 1.43 -5.53
C VAL A 351 0.56 1.87 -4.62
N ILE A 352 0.63 1.34 -3.41
CA ILE A 352 1.72 1.62 -2.49
C ILE A 352 2.41 0.34 -2.06
N GLY A 353 3.73 0.30 -2.23
CA GLY A 353 4.58 -0.81 -1.80
C GLY A 353 5.71 -0.36 -0.91
N GLY A 354 6.13 -1.23 -0.02
CA GLY A 354 7.28 -0.93 0.83
C GLY A 354 7.44 -1.88 2.00
N THR A 355 8.44 -1.57 2.79
CA THR A 355 8.69 -2.17 4.10
C THR A 355 8.09 -1.27 5.17
N THR A 356 7.38 -1.86 6.12
CA THR A 356 6.85 -1.13 7.27
C THR A 356 7.95 -0.94 8.31
N TYR A 357 8.15 0.29 8.77
CA TYR A 357 9.16 0.60 9.78
C TYR A 357 8.55 1.07 11.09
N SER A 358 7.39 1.71 11.04
CA SER A 358 6.74 2.32 12.19
C SER A 358 5.22 2.20 12.10
N ILE A 359 4.54 2.18 13.24
CA ILE A 359 3.08 2.31 13.30
C ILE A 359 2.59 3.68 12.81
N TYR A 360 3.50 4.66 12.69
CA TYR A 360 3.23 6.03 12.24
C TYR A 360 3.64 6.30 10.79
N ASP A 361 4.29 5.36 10.12
CA ASP A 361 4.73 5.54 8.74
C ASP A 361 3.55 5.67 7.75
N ILE A 362 3.85 6.12 6.54
CA ILE A 362 2.85 6.34 5.50
C ILE A 362 2.07 5.06 5.15
N LEU A 363 2.71 3.88 5.14
CA LEU A 363 2.05 2.61 4.85
C LEU A 363 0.99 2.29 5.92
N SER A 364 1.36 2.40 7.19
CA SER A 364 0.46 2.20 8.34
C SER A 364 -0.66 3.23 8.36
N ASN A 365 -0.36 4.50 8.07
CA ASN A 365 -1.34 5.59 8.03
C ASN A 365 -2.37 5.38 6.92
N LEU A 366 -1.93 5.14 5.67
CA LEU A 366 -2.82 4.95 4.53
C LEU A 366 -3.65 3.67 4.67
N LYS A 367 -3.07 2.59 5.21
CA LYS A 367 -3.84 1.39 5.55
C LYS A 367 -4.99 1.70 6.50
N ASN A 368 -4.73 2.44 7.57
CA ASN A 368 -5.77 2.86 8.53
C ASN A 368 -6.85 3.73 7.86
N TYR A 369 -6.44 4.69 7.03
CA TYR A 369 -7.36 5.57 6.31
C TYR A 369 -8.28 4.80 5.35
N TYR A 370 -7.69 4.01 4.45
CA TYR A 370 -8.43 3.32 3.39
C TYR A 370 -9.17 2.08 3.87
N SER A 371 -8.83 1.51 5.03
CA SER A 371 -9.60 0.42 5.64
C SER A 371 -10.90 0.89 6.30
N GLY A 372 -10.99 2.18 6.64
CA GLY A 372 -12.11 2.71 7.42
C GLY A 372 -12.24 2.06 8.81
N GLY A 373 -11.16 1.47 9.33
CA GLY A 373 -11.11 0.79 10.63
C GLY A 373 -11.71 -0.61 10.66
N ARG A 374 -12.26 -1.10 9.54
CA ARG A 374 -12.78 -2.48 9.40
C ARG A 374 -12.33 -3.09 8.10
N VAL A 375 -11.93 -4.35 8.19
CA VAL A 375 -11.51 -5.13 7.01
C VAL A 375 -12.08 -6.54 7.09
N GLU A 376 -12.28 -7.14 5.93
CA GLU A 376 -12.62 -8.55 5.79
C GLU A 376 -11.45 -9.33 5.18
N ARG A 377 -11.41 -10.63 5.41
CA ARG A 377 -10.34 -11.48 4.88
C ARG A 377 -10.59 -11.74 3.39
N SER A 378 -9.53 -11.65 2.61
CA SER A 378 -9.57 -12.02 1.19
C SER A 378 -9.81 -13.54 1.04
N PRO A 379 -10.61 -13.96 0.06
CA PRO A 379 -10.73 -15.36 -0.30
C PRO A 379 -9.45 -15.93 -0.97
N ILE A 380 -8.55 -15.05 -1.46
CA ILE A 380 -7.36 -15.47 -2.21
C ILE A 380 -6.29 -16.05 -1.28
N ASN A 381 -6.01 -15.36 -0.15
CA ASN A 381 -5.11 -15.89 0.86
C ASN A 381 -5.34 -15.23 2.24
N LYS A 382 -4.76 -15.84 3.27
CA LYS A 382 -4.90 -15.38 4.65
C LYS A 382 -4.13 -14.08 4.99
N TYR A 383 -3.22 -13.64 4.13
CA TYR A 383 -2.39 -12.45 4.34
C TYR A 383 -2.96 -11.19 3.67
N THR A 384 -4.09 -11.30 3.03
CA THR A 384 -4.73 -10.19 2.34
C THR A 384 -6.07 -9.86 2.97
N THR A 385 -6.33 -8.59 3.15
CA THR A 385 -7.60 -8.07 3.64
C THR A 385 -8.16 -7.02 2.69
N LEU A 386 -9.47 -6.85 2.69
CA LEU A 386 -10.20 -5.86 1.90
C LEU A 386 -10.94 -4.90 2.82
N SER A 387 -11.13 -3.65 2.39
CA SER A 387 -12.10 -2.74 3.03
C SER A 387 -13.52 -3.26 2.84
N MET A 388 -14.42 -2.88 3.73
CA MET A 388 -15.83 -3.35 3.70
C MET A 388 -16.59 -2.97 2.41
N ASP A 389 -16.14 -1.95 1.70
CA ASP A 389 -16.69 -1.55 0.40
C ASP A 389 -15.99 -2.22 -0.80
N GLY A 390 -15.00 -3.07 -0.54
CA GLY A 390 -14.21 -3.78 -1.55
C GLY A 390 -13.30 -2.91 -2.42
N LYS A 391 -13.20 -1.60 -2.15
CA LYS A 391 -12.41 -0.67 -2.98
C LYS A 391 -10.94 -0.60 -2.61
N SER A 392 -10.57 -1.13 -1.45
CA SER A 392 -9.20 -1.10 -0.97
C SER A 392 -8.72 -2.49 -0.59
N VAL A 393 -7.51 -2.83 -0.99
CA VAL A 393 -6.88 -4.14 -0.77
C VAL A 393 -5.54 -3.96 -0.09
N PHE A 394 -5.30 -4.75 0.96
CA PHE A 394 -4.11 -4.70 1.79
C PHE A 394 -3.43 -6.06 1.79
N VAL A 395 -2.38 -6.20 0.98
CA VAL A 395 -1.52 -7.38 0.93
C VAL A 395 -0.41 -7.21 1.96
N CYS A 396 -0.47 -7.98 3.05
CA CYS A 396 0.48 -7.88 4.17
C CYS A 396 1.05 -9.26 4.47
N VAL A 397 2.11 -9.65 3.77
CA VAL A 397 2.74 -10.97 3.90
C VAL A 397 3.88 -10.92 4.91
N PRO A 398 3.83 -11.69 6.01
CA PRO A 398 4.92 -11.77 6.97
C PRO A 398 6.05 -12.65 6.46
N ALA A 399 7.25 -12.54 7.03
CA ALA A 399 8.36 -13.44 6.74
C ALA A 399 8.15 -14.85 7.31
N LEU A 400 7.58 -14.92 8.50
CA LEU A 400 7.17 -16.17 9.13
C LEU A 400 5.64 -16.18 9.26
N ASP A 401 5.03 -17.27 8.85
CA ASP A 401 3.59 -17.49 8.95
C ASP A 401 3.14 -17.41 10.40
N TYR A 402 2.01 -16.73 10.66
CA TYR A 402 1.52 -16.50 12.02
C TYR A 402 1.07 -17.75 12.77
N ASP A 403 0.63 -18.80 12.03
CA ASP A 403 0.09 -20.02 12.62
C ASP A 403 1.15 -21.10 12.77
N THR A 404 2.07 -21.20 11.79
CA THR A 404 3.06 -22.30 11.72
C THR A 404 4.48 -21.89 12.11
N ASP A 405 4.75 -20.58 12.20
CA ASP A 405 6.10 -20.01 12.40
C ASP A 405 7.11 -20.51 11.35
N GLU A 406 6.64 -20.84 10.14
CA GLU A 406 7.47 -21.23 9.01
C GLU A 406 7.62 -20.10 8.00
N SER A 407 8.71 -20.11 7.22
CA SER A 407 8.94 -19.12 6.17
C SER A 407 7.80 -19.12 5.16
N THR A 408 7.27 -17.95 4.85
CA THR A 408 6.27 -17.78 3.79
C THR A 408 6.87 -17.87 2.37
N TYR A 409 8.20 -17.80 2.28
CA TYR A 409 8.95 -17.95 1.03
C TYR A 409 10.17 -18.88 1.21
N PRO A 410 9.94 -20.18 1.52
CA PRO A 410 11.02 -21.11 1.89
C PRO A 410 12.01 -21.39 0.78
N GLN A 411 11.61 -21.23 -0.50
CA GLN A 411 12.48 -21.44 -1.66
C GLN A 411 13.63 -20.43 -1.74
N LYS A 412 13.47 -19.26 -1.12
CA LYS A 412 14.49 -18.20 -1.09
C LYS A 412 15.05 -17.94 0.31
N TYR A 413 14.20 -18.02 1.32
CA TYR A 413 14.56 -17.72 2.70
C TYR A 413 14.14 -18.86 3.63
N SER A 414 15.11 -19.59 4.16
CA SER A 414 14.80 -20.70 5.07
C SER A 414 14.15 -20.22 6.37
N THR A 415 13.26 -21.03 6.93
CA THR A 415 12.64 -20.80 8.24
C THR A 415 13.69 -20.56 9.32
N LYS A 416 14.78 -21.36 9.32
CA LYS A 416 15.90 -21.21 10.26
C LYS A 416 16.51 -19.80 10.19
N SER A 417 16.83 -19.32 8.98
CA SER A 417 17.43 -17.99 8.79
C SER A 417 16.51 -16.87 9.29
N LYS A 418 15.19 -16.98 9.04
CA LYS A 418 14.24 -15.96 9.50
C LYS A 418 14.04 -15.97 11.02
N ARG A 419 14.06 -17.14 11.66
CA ARG A 419 14.05 -17.24 13.12
C ARG A 419 15.32 -16.66 13.75
N GLU A 420 16.50 -16.95 13.20
CA GLU A 420 17.76 -16.37 13.66
C GLU A 420 17.76 -14.83 13.53
N MET A 421 17.18 -14.27 12.47
CA MET A 421 16.99 -12.82 12.34
C MET A 421 16.09 -12.27 13.45
N ARG A 422 14.96 -12.94 13.74
CA ARG A 422 14.04 -12.57 14.81
C ARG A 422 14.71 -12.57 16.18
N ASP A 423 15.47 -13.62 16.48
CA ASP A 423 16.13 -13.79 17.76
C ASP A 423 17.27 -12.76 17.98
N ARG A 424 17.89 -12.30 16.88
CA ARG A 424 18.95 -11.27 16.92
C ARG A 424 18.40 -9.88 17.20
N ASP A 425 17.32 -9.49 16.52
CA ASP A 425 16.69 -8.19 16.66
C ASP A 425 15.19 -8.32 16.45
N PHE A 426 14.50 -8.64 17.55
CA PHE A 426 13.06 -8.89 17.55
C PHE A 426 12.26 -7.68 17.07
N ARG A 427 12.61 -6.46 17.50
CA ARG A 427 11.87 -5.25 17.16
C ARG A 427 11.97 -4.92 15.66
N SER A 428 13.16 -4.89 15.11
CA SER A 428 13.36 -4.68 13.67
C SER A 428 12.73 -5.80 12.84
N PHE A 429 12.81 -7.04 13.30
CA PHE A 429 12.17 -8.17 12.64
C PHE A 429 10.65 -8.02 12.61
N MET A 430 10.01 -7.65 13.72
CA MET A 430 8.56 -7.43 13.77
C MET A 430 8.12 -6.33 12.82
N ALA A 431 8.85 -5.24 12.72
CA ALA A 431 8.55 -4.15 11.80
C ALA A 431 8.78 -4.55 10.34
N MET A 432 10.02 -4.89 9.99
CA MET A 432 10.48 -4.99 8.59
C MET A 432 10.17 -6.33 7.94
N GLU A 433 10.15 -7.40 8.74
CA GLU A 433 9.99 -8.77 8.25
C GLU A 433 8.57 -9.31 8.53
N GLN A 434 8.02 -9.08 9.73
CA GLN A 434 6.66 -9.50 10.08
C GLN A 434 5.58 -8.48 9.67
N GLN A 435 5.97 -7.27 9.25
CA GLN A 435 5.05 -6.17 8.91
C GLN A 435 4.13 -5.78 10.09
N GLN A 436 4.61 -5.98 11.31
CA GLN A 436 3.92 -5.66 12.56
C GLN A 436 4.82 -4.78 13.44
N PRO A 437 5.02 -3.51 13.07
CA PRO A 437 5.86 -2.60 13.84
C PRO A 437 5.29 -2.43 15.25
N LEU A 438 6.17 -2.51 16.23
CA LEU A 438 5.83 -2.26 17.64
C LEU A 438 5.94 -0.76 17.93
N PRO A 439 5.11 -0.24 18.85
CA PRO A 439 5.28 1.13 19.32
C PRO A 439 6.70 1.37 19.82
N PRO A 440 7.31 2.54 19.56
CA PRO A 440 8.61 2.88 20.13
C PRO A 440 8.59 2.84 21.66
N ASP A 441 9.66 2.40 22.29
CA ASP A 441 9.78 2.42 23.77
C ASP A 441 9.76 3.84 24.32
N THR A 442 10.08 4.81 23.48
CA THR A 442 10.04 6.24 23.81
C THR A 442 8.65 6.86 23.69
N THR A 443 7.64 6.14 23.21
CA THR A 443 6.27 6.65 23.01
C THR A 443 5.40 6.27 24.22
N PRO A 444 5.05 7.21 25.10
CA PRO A 444 4.25 6.90 26.30
C PRO A 444 2.79 6.62 25.98
N PHE A 445 2.24 7.24 24.93
CA PHE A 445 0.84 7.14 24.55
C PHE A 445 0.69 6.44 23.20
N TYR A 446 -0.04 5.32 23.16
CA TYR A 446 -0.34 4.60 21.94
C TYR A 446 -1.72 3.94 22.07
N TRP A 447 -2.32 3.59 20.95
CA TRP A 447 -3.73 3.18 20.89
C TRP A 447 -4.13 2.12 21.93
N ASP A 448 -3.29 1.12 22.15
CA ASP A 448 -3.63 0.00 23.04
C ASP A 448 -3.50 0.33 24.54
N ASN A 449 -2.86 1.46 24.90
CA ASN A 449 -2.74 1.89 26.28
C ASN A 449 -3.61 3.11 26.65
N LEU A 450 -4.41 3.62 25.70
CA LEU A 450 -5.40 4.65 25.92
C LEU A 450 -6.79 4.04 26.14
N ARG A 451 -7.61 4.71 26.94
CA ARG A 451 -9.03 4.39 27.00
C ARG A 451 -9.75 4.96 25.78
N LEU A 452 -10.46 4.09 25.06
CA LEU A 452 -11.20 4.48 23.86
C LEU A 452 -12.70 4.34 24.06
N TYR A 453 -13.48 5.15 23.33
CA TYR A 453 -14.94 5.05 23.30
C TYR A 453 -15.44 4.98 21.85
N SER A 454 -16.53 4.23 21.67
CA SER A 454 -17.32 4.22 20.44
C SER A 454 -18.54 5.15 20.51
N VAL A 455 -19.07 5.37 21.72
CA VAL A 455 -20.20 6.27 22.01
C VAL A 455 -19.96 6.88 23.37
N ILE A 456 -20.18 8.19 23.51
CA ILE A 456 -20.21 8.85 24.83
C ILE A 456 -21.53 8.47 25.51
N PRO A 457 -21.51 7.99 26.77
CA PRO A 457 -22.73 7.60 27.49
C PRO A 457 -23.81 8.69 27.51
N GLU A 458 -25.07 8.30 27.28
CA GLU A 458 -26.19 9.24 27.05
C GLU A 458 -26.52 10.10 28.27
N GLU A 459 -26.33 9.59 29.48
CA GLU A 459 -26.68 10.27 30.75
C GLU A 459 -26.04 11.66 30.90
N ASN A 460 -25.06 11.99 30.05
CA ASN A 460 -24.27 13.22 30.15
C ASN A 460 -24.05 13.96 28.82
N ARG A 461 -24.81 13.66 27.75
CA ARG A 461 -24.68 14.38 26.47
C ARG A 461 -25.01 15.87 26.55
N SER A 462 -25.80 16.26 27.53
CA SER A 462 -26.19 17.67 27.81
C SER A 462 -25.43 18.29 28.98
N SER A 463 -24.48 17.56 29.61
CA SER A 463 -23.68 18.11 30.70
C SER A 463 -22.62 19.09 30.19
N SER A 464 -22.22 20.00 31.07
CA SER A 464 -21.15 20.98 30.82
C SER A 464 -19.87 20.30 30.42
N CYS A 465 -19.17 20.85 29.41
CA CYS A 465 -17.84 20.43 29.03
C CYS A 465 -16.78 21.26 29.73
N TRP A 466 -15.59 20.70 29.87
CA TRP A 466 -14.39 21.40 30.32
C TRP A 466 -13.31 21.32 29.23
N ALA A 467 -12.47 22.37 29.19
CA ALA A 467 -11.42 22.45 28.17
C ALA A 467 -10.12 23.02 28.73
N SER A 468 -9.05 22.78 28.01
CA SER A 468 -7.74 23.43 28.19
C SER A 468 -7.30 24.06 26.89
N ILE A 469 -6.47 25.12 26.96
CA ILE A 469 -5.83 25.73 25.81
C ILE A 469 -4.32 25.67 26.01
N ASP A 470 -3.64 25.13 25.01
CA ASP A 470 -2.22 25.38 24.76
C ASP A 470 -2.11 26.44 23.63
N PRO A 471 -1.75 27.68 23.97
CA PRO A 471 -1.71 28.77 23.00
C PRO A 471 -0.46 28.68 22.12
N VAL A 472 -0.59 29.02 20.85
CA VAL A 472 0.49 29.01 19.86
C VAL A 472 1.57 30.03 20.23
N ARG A 473 2.84 29.59 20.23
CA ARG A 473 4.00 30.49 20.09
C ARG A 473 4.23 30.80 18.63
N ILE A 474 4.95 31.86 18.35
CA ILE A 474 5.29 32.29 16.98
C ILE A 474 6.01 31.11 16.27
N GLY A 475 5.43 30.59 15.16
CA GLY A 475 6.03 29.51 14.38
C GLY A 475 5.03 28.53 13.75
N ASN A 476 5.46 27.29 13.59
CA ASN A 476 4.70 26.20 12.98
C ASN A 476 3.88 25.36 13.99
N ASP A 477 3.72 25.81 15.23
CA ASP A 477 2.98 25.09 16.26
C ASP A 477 1.45 25.18 16.03
N ASN A 478 0.71 24.18 16.52
CA ASN A 478 -0.75 24.18 16.43
C ASN A 478 -1.35 24.79 17.70
N PHE A 479 -2.41 25.57 17.52
CA PHE A 479 -3.29 25.92 18.63
C PHE A 479 -4.08 24.69 19.04
N ALA A 480 -3.93 24.22 20.28
CA ALA A 480 -4.58 23.00 20.77
C ALA A 480 -5.59 23.34 21.87
N MET A 481 -6.87 22.97 21.64
CA MET A 481 -7.94 23.09 22.63
C MET A 481 -8.79 21.82 22.65
N PRO A 482 -8.43 20.78 23.42
CA PRO A 482 -9.28 19.63 23.64
C PRO A 482 -10.49 20.00 24.53
N ILE A 483 -11.66 19.45 24.18
CA ILE A 483 -12.93 19.69 24.85
C ILE A 483 -13.47 18.36 25.39
N PHE A 484 -13.60 18.26 26.70
CA PHE A 484 -13.98 17.01 27.36
C PHE A 484 -15.39 17.10 27.98
N ALA A 485 -16.22 16.10 27.65
CA ALA A 485 -17.47 15.84 28.38
C ALA A 485 -17.18 15.03 29.65
N ILE A 486 -17.86 15.34 30.73
CA ILE A 486 -17.62 14.73 32.05
C ILE A 486 -18.63 13.63 32.29
N VAL A 487 -18.17 12.40 32.53
CA VAL A 487 -19.05 11.26 32.88
C VAL A 487 -18.47 10.56 34.10
N GLY A 488 -19.03 10.81 35.25
CA GLY A 488 -18.51 10.34 36.55
C GLY A 488 -17.10 10.89 36.80
N ASP A 489 -16.12 9.98 36.89
CA ASP A 489 -14.71 10.31 37.10
C ASP A 489 -13.88 10.31 35.79
N LEU A 490 -14.53 10.14 34.65
CA LEU A 490 -13.89 10.08 33.34
C LEU A 490 -14.21 11.32 32.51
N PHE A 491 -13.27 11.68 31.63
CA PHE A 491 -13.33 12.84 30.76
C PHE A 491 -13.23 12.38 29.30
N TYR A 492 -14.31 12.49 28.56
CA TYR A 492 -14.44 12.03 27.18
C TYR A 492 -14.10 13.17 26.22
N LEU A 493 -13.05 13.00 25.42
CA LEU A 493 -12.67 13.97 24.36
C LEU A 493 -13.78 14.02 23.32
N LYS A 494 -14.65 15.04 23.43
CA LYS A 494 -15.85 15.21 22.59
C LYS A 494 -15.56 15.96 21.30
N ASP A 495 -14.68 16.96 21.37
CA ASP A 495 -14.29 17.81 20.25
C ASP A 495 -12.93 18.45 20.52
N CYS A 496 -12.32 19.06 19.52
CA CYS A 496 -11.10 19.86 19.69
C CYS A 496 -11.00 20.96 18.64
N LEU A 497 -10.26 22.04 18.99
CA LEU A 497 -9.61 22.92 18.04
C LEU A 497 -8.15 22.49 17.93
N TYR A 498 -7.68 22.25 16.70
CA TYR A 498 -6.31 21.87 16.43
C TYR A 498 -5.91 22.41 15.06
N GLU A 499 -5.39 23.64 15.02
CA GLU A 499 -5.25 24.39 13.79
C GLU A 499 -4.10 25.41 13.88
N GLN A 500 -3.54 25.73 12.72
CA GLN A 500 -2.57 26.82 12.50
C GLN A 500 -3.29 27.97 11.79
N ARG A 501 -3.78 28.95 12.55
CA ARG A 501 -4.45 30.14 12.00
C ARG A 501 -4.01 31.41 12.73
N PRO A 502 -4.23 32.60 12.16
CA PRO A 502 -3.99 33.85 12.85
C PRO A 502 -4.77 33.92 14.17
N GLN A 503 -4.17 34.44 15.23
CA GLN A 503 -4.69 34.47 16.59
C GLN A 503 -6.10 35.09 16.67
N GLU A 504 -6.36 36.18 15.96
CA GLU A 504 -7.68 36.85 15.95
C GLU A 504 -8.80 35.91 15.50
N THR A 505 -8.55 35.07 14.50
CA THR A 505 -9.51 34.07 14.03
C THR A 505 -9.71 32.95 15.06
N LEU A 506 -8.63 32.51 15.71
CA LEU A 506 -8.67 31.44 16.72
C LEU A 506 -9.49 31.86 17.95
N TYR A 507 -9.38 33.09 18.42
CA TYR A 507 -10.13 33.56 19.60
C TYR A 507 -11.63 33.56 19.36
N SER A 508 -12.10 33.95 18.18
CA SER A 508 -13.50 33.84 17.82
C SER A 508 -13.98 32.38 17.80
N LEU A 509 -13.18 31.47 17.24
CA LEU A 509 -13.48 30.03 17.22
C LEU A 509 -13.51 29.42 18.62
N VAL A 510 -12.64 29.86 19.54
CA VAL A 510 -12.68 29.45 20.95
C VAL A 510 -14.02 29.80 21.59
N VAL A 511 -14.47 31.04 21.39
CA VAL A 511 -15.77 31.50 21.92
C VAL A 511 -16.93 30.72 21.29
N ASP A 512 -16.89 30.46 19.98
CA ASP A 512 -17.90 29.62 19.32
C ASP A 512 -17.93 28.21 19.92
N LYS A 513 -16.78 27.60 20.20
CA LYS A 513 -16.69 26.30 20.87
C LYS A 513 -17.18 26.32 22.31
N ILE A 514 -16.92 27.39 23.07
CA ILE A 514 -17.45 27.57 24.42
C ILE A 514 -18.97 27.53 24.41
N ILE A 515 -19.59 28.26 23.49
CA ILE A 515 -21.05 28.30 23.33
C ILE A 515 -21.60 26.96 22.84
N GLN A 516 -21.01 26.41 21.78
CA GLN A 516 -21.44 25.16 21.13
C GLN A 516 -21.47 23.97 22.11
N HIS A 517 -20.47 23.85 22.95
CA HIS A 517 -20.28 22.69 23.85
C HIS A 517 -20.65 23.01 25.30
N HIS A 518 -21.15 24.20 25.58
CA HIS A 518 -21.45 24.66 26.93
C HIS A 518 -20.29 24.46 27.91
N ILE A 519 -19.12 25.02 27.54
CA ILE A 519 -17.89 24.85 28.31
C ILE A 519 -17.96 25.73 29.57
N THR A 520 -18.02 25.10 30.74
CA THR A 520 -18.15 25.80 32.01
C THR A 520 -16.82 26.05 32.73
N GLN A 521 -15.79 25.29 32.39
CA GLN A 521 -14.45 25.47 32.93
C GLN A 521 -13.42 25.44 31.76
N LEU A 522 -12.62 26.48 31.68
CA LEU A 522 -11.56 26.60 30.68
C LEU A 522 -10.24 26.93 31.38
N VAL A 523 -9.20 26.13 31.19
CA VAL A 523 -7.87 26.46 31.66
C VAL A 523 -6.98 26.92 30.51
N ILE A 524 -6.24 28.01 30.72
CA ILE A 524 -5.31 28.61 29.75
C ILE A 524 -3.92 28.63 30.37
N GLU A 525 -2.89 28.26 29.60
CA GLU A 525 -1.51 28.41 30.02
C GLU A 525 -1.05 29.87 29.88
N ARG A 526 -0.67 30.49 31.00
CA ARG A 526 -0.30 31.91 31.06
C ARG A 526 1.11 32.21 30.51
N ASN A 527 1.98 31.19 30.43
CA ASN A 527 3.39 31.40 30.11
C ASN A 527 3.64 31.98 28.69
N THR A 528 2.65 31.87 27.81
CA THR A 528 2.81 32.16 26.38
C THR A 528 2.11 33.44 25.96
N ASP A 529 0.87 33.68 26.44
CA ASP A 529 0.07 34.85 26.11
C ASP A 529 -0.71 35.35 27.33
N THR A 530 -0.30 36.47 27.89
CA THR A 530 -0.91 37.10 29.05
C THR A 530 -2.20 37.85 28.70
N SER A 531 -2.51 38.08 27.42
CA SER A 531 -3.68 38.82 26.96
C SER A 531 -4.85 37.92 26.58
N LEU A 532 -4.60 36.63 26.33
CA LEU A 532 -5.57 35.66 25.80
C LEU A 532 -6.82 35.55 26.65
N LYS A 533 -6.67 35.45 27.98
CA LYS A 533 -7.84 35.40 28.91
C LYS A 533 -8.72 36.64 28.78
N ALA A 534 -8.13 37.83 28.87
CA ALA A 534 -8.86 39.08 28.81
C ALA A 534 -9.60 39.26 27.46
N LEU A 535 -9.01 38.82 26.37
CA LEU A 535 -9.64 38.86 25.05
C LEU A 535 -10.82 37.89 24.94
N ILE A 536 -10.67 36.65 25.45
CA ILE A 536 -11.78 35.68 25.44
C ILE A 536 -12.90 36.18 26.36
N GLU A 537 -12.61 36.69 27.57
CA GLU A 537 -13.60 37.25 28.49
C GLU A 537 -14.39 38.41 27.84
N LYS A 538 -13.66 39.33 27.17
CA LYS A 538 -14.29 40.42 26.44
C LYS A 538 -15.26 39.93 25.35
N LEU A 539 -14.82 38.96 24.54
CA LEU A 539 -15.65 38.39 23.48
C LEU A 539 -16.86 37.60 24.02
N LEU A 540 -16.75 36.98 25.18
CA LEU A 540 -17.87 36.32 25.88
C LEU A 540 -18.86 37.35 26.39
N ASP A 541 -18.37 38.44 27.01
CA ASP A 541 -19.21 39.55 27.50
C ASP A 541 -19.97 40.22 26.35
N GLU A 542 -19.31 40.46 25.21
CA GLU A 542 -19.94 41.01 24.00
C GLU A 542 -21.09 40.13 23.47
N ARG A 543 -21.03 38.81 23.73
CA ARG A 543 -22.06 37.86 23.35
C ARG A 543 -23.05 37.51 24.48
N GLY A 544 -22.93 38.17 25.65
CA GLY A 544 -23.78 37.95 26.79
C GLY A 544 -23.59 36.60 27.49
N ILE A 545 -22.43 36.01 27.43
CA ILE A 545 -22.10 34.69 27.97
C ILE A 545 -21.35 34.84 29.29
N SER A 546 -21.91 34.28 30.38
CA SER A 546 -21.32 34.39 31.73
C SER A 546 -21.09 33.03 32.42
N PHE A 547 -21.41 31.91 31.77
CA PHE A 547 -21.33 30.57 32.39
C PHE A 547 -19.94 29.92 32.37
N CYS A 548 -18.98 30.49 31.63
CA CYS A 548 -17.64 29.93 31.49
C CYS A 548 -16.67 30.56 32.50
N ASN A 549 -16.12 29.75 33.39
CA ASN A 549 -15.06 30.17 34.29
C ASN A 549 -13.68 29.93 33.67
N ILE A 550 -12.88 30.98 33.48
CA ILE A 550 -11.56 30.92 32.85
C ILE A 550 -10.48 30.96 33.92
N ILE A 551 -9.71 29.88 34.00
CA ILE A 551 -8.64 29.69 34.95
C ILE A 551 -7.29 29.89 34.22
N GLU A 552 -6.44 30.76 34.73
CA GLU A 552 -5.06 30.88 34.29
C GLU A 552 -4.18 29.91 35.11
N SER A 553 -3.39 29.11 34.43
CA SER A 553 -2.43 28.21 35.07
C SER A 553 -1.02 28.59 34.68
N TYR A 554 -0.16 28.71 35.68
CA TYR A 554 1.26 28.98 35.51
C TYR A 554 2.08 27.77 35.95
N THR A 555 3.13 27.42 35.19
CA THR A 555 4.05 26.34 35.57
C THR A 555 5.49 26.71 35.29
N ASN A 556 6.38 26.32 36.21
CA ASN A 556 7.84 26.42 36.08
C ASN A 556 8.49 25.06 35.85
N GLU A 557 7.69 23.98 35.88
CA GLU A 557 8.23 22.62 35.69
C GLU A 557 8.58 22.40 34.23
N LYS A 558 9.65 21.63 33.98
CA LYS A 558 10.03 21.23 32.62
C LYS A 558 8.94 20.36 32.01
N LYS A 559 8.78 20.46 30.68
CA LYS A 559 7.75 19.78 29.91
C LYS A 559 7.73 18.26 30.13
N ASP A 560 8.88 17.62 30.02
CA ASP A 560 9.06 16.18 30.24
C ASP A 560 8.61 15.73 31.63
N VAL A 561 8.93 16.49 32.66
CA VAL A 561 8.53 16.23 34.05
C VAL A 561 7.01 16.35 34.21
N ARG A 562 6.40 17.36 33.62
CA ARG A 562 4.96 17.59 33.67
C ARG A 562 4.20 16.42 33.03
N ILE A 563 4.60 16.05 31.81
CA ILE A 563 3.96 14.95 31.08
C ILE A 563 4.12 13.65 31.85
N THR A 564 5.32 13.36 32.38
CA THR A 564 5.56 12.15 33.19
C THR A 564 4.65 12.10 34.43
N ASN A 565 4.46 13.21 35.11
CA ASN A 565 3.59 13.31 36.30
C ASN A 565 2.13 13.04 35.98
N GLU A 566 1.67 13.39 34.79
CA GLU A 566 0.27 13.25 34.37
C GLU A 566 0.01 12.04 33.45
N GLU A 567 1.03 11.31 33.04
CA GLU A 567 0.93 10.16 32.14
C GLU A 567 -0.14 9.15 32.59
N ASN A 568 -0.12 8.77 33.85
CA ASN A 568 -1.09 7.82 34.39
C ASN A 568 -2.52 8.38 34.40
N ASN A 569 -2.70 9.67 34.72
CA ASN A 569 -4.01 10.32 34.68
C ASN A 569 -4.55 10.39 33.27
N ILE A 570 -3.71 10.75 32.28
CA ILE A 570 -4.09 10.81 30.87
C ILE A 570 -4.54 9.43 30.38
N LYS A 571 -3.81 8.36 30.69
CA LYS A 571 -4.14 6.99 30.29
C LYS A 571 -5.40 6.43 30.96
N THR A 572 -5.66 6.83 32.21
CA THR A 572 -6.72 6.19 33.02
C THR A 572 -7.97 7.01 33.19
N ARG A 573 -7.90 8.33 33.04
CA ARG A 573 -9.01 9.26 33.29
C ARG A 573 -9.53 9.95 32.01
N LEU A 574 -8.67 10.17 31.01
CA LEU A 574 -9.11 10.68 29.72
C LEU A 574 -9.55 9.52 28.85
N VAL A 575 -10.64 9.72 28.11
CA VAL A 575 -11.22 8.72 27.21
C VAL A 575 -11.30 9.34 25.82
N PHE A 576 -10.68 8.69 24.85
CA PHE A 576 -10.47 9.21 23.50
C PHE A 576 -11.39 8.52 22.49
N PRO A 577 -11.73 9.16 21.37
CA PRO A 577 -12.56 8.54 20.34
C PRO A 577 -11.80 7.41 19.61
N GLU A 578 -12.50 6.31 19.29
CA GLU A 578 -11.97 5.30 18.38
C GLU A 578 -11.70 5.90 16.99
N LYS A 579 -10.68 5.40 16.27
CA LYS A 579 -10.25 5.90 14.95
C LYS A 579 -11.40 6.03 13.92
N ARG A 580 -12.42 5.19 14.02
CA ARG A 580 -13.58 5.20 13.12
C ARG A 580 -14.52 6.38 13.31
N LEU A 581 -14.39 7.15 14.38
CA LEU A 581 -15.29 8.24 14.72
C LEU A 581 -14.89 9.59 14.09
N TYR A 582 -13.73 9.67 13.46
CA TYR A 582 -13.22 10.90 12.85
C TYR A 582 -12.39 10.61 11.60
N ALA A 583 -12.32 11.58 10.69
CA ALA A 583 -11.42 11.53 9.55
C ALA A 583 -9.99 11.93 9.98
N ASN A 584 -8.97 11.26 9.45
CA ASN A 584 -7.56 11.58 9.76
C ASN A 584 -7.17 13.03 9.40
N SER A 585 -7.80 13.61 8.38
CA SER A 585 -7.59 15.01 7.96
C SER A 585 -8.33 16.04 8.82
N SER A 586 -9.22 15.63 9.71
CA SER A 586 -9.96 16.52 10.62
C SER A 586 -9.05 17.05 11.73
N ALA A 587 -9.50 18.11 12.42
CA ALA A 587 -8.83 18.62 13.62
C ALA A 587 -8.64 17.51 14.66
N MET A 588 -9.67 16.69 14.90
CA MET A 588 -9.61 15.53 15.80
C MET A 588 -8.58 14.50 15.33
N GLY A 589 -8.54 14.20 14.02
CA GLY A 589 -7.58 13.24 13.48
C GLY A 589 -6.12 13.69 13.67
N LYS A 590 -5.84 14.95 13.42
CA LYS A 590 -4.52 15.55 13.61
C LYS A 590 -4.12 15.58 15.10
N PHE A 591 -5.04 15.99 15.96
CA PHE A 591 -4.85 16.00 17.42
C PHE A 591 -4.51 14.62 17.96
N MET A 592 -5.29 13.61 17.57
CA MET A 592 -5.06 12.23 18.00
C MET A 592 -3.78 11.63 17.45
N TYR A 593 -3.41 11.96 16.20
CA TYR A 593 -2.14 11.52 15.62
C TYR A 593 -0.96 12.08 16.41
N ASP A 594 -0.98 13.38 16.71
CA ASP A 594 0.05 14.05 17.48
C ASP A 594 0.18 13.44 18.91
N LEU A 595 -0.95 13.24 19.60
CA LEU A 595 -0.97 12.62 20.92
C LEU A 595 -0.33 11.22 20.94
N VAL A 596 -0.69 10.34 20.00
CA VAL A 596 -0.21 8.95 20.00
C VAL A 596 1.18 8.79 19.39
N SER A 597 1.66 9.79 18.65
CA SER A 597 3.02 9.81 18.09
C SER A 597 4.04 10.51 18.99
N PHE A 598 3.62 11.08 20.12
CA PHE A 598 4.53 11.77 21.03
C PHE A 598 5.65 10.86 21.51
N SER A 599 6.90 11.35 21.41
CA SER A 599 8.11 10.67 21.87
C SER A 599 8.79 11.46 22.99
N TRP A 600 9.32 10.76 24.01
CA TRP A 600 10.19 11.36 25.00
C TRP A 600 11.46 11.99 24.42
N LYS A 601 11.87 11.60 23.23
CA LYS A 601 12.89 12.29 22.46
C LYS A 601 12.26 13.48 21.72
N LEU A 602 12.21 14.63 22.37
CA LEU A 602 11.48 15.82 21.89
C LEU A 602 11.84 16.23 20.47
N SER A 603 13.08 15.98 20.02
CA SER A 603 13.52 16.28 18.63
C SER A 603 12.90 15.40 17.56
N GLU A 604 12.24 14.30 17.94
CA GLU A 604 11.54 13.38 17.04
C GLU A 604 10.06 13.75 16.84
N ASN A 605 9.51 14.65 17.66
CA ASN A 605 8.12 15.09 17.55
C ASN A 605 7.99 16.11 16.41
N ALA A 606 6.96 15.96 15.58
CA ALA A 606 6.56 16.97 14.61
C ALA A 606 5.87 18.14 15.33
N HIS A 607 4.97 17.80 16.25
CA HIS A 607 4.23 18.66 17.14
C HIS A 607 4.06 17.97 18.48
N ASP A 608 3.82 18.72 19.54
CA ASP A 608 3.59 18.22 20.89
C ASP A 608 2.47 18.99 21.63
N ASP A 609 1.74 19.80 20.86
CA ASP A 609 0.69 20.70 21.37
C ASP A 609 -0.50 19.93 21.96
N SER A 610 -0.84 18.78 21.38
CA SER A 610 -1.95 17.94 21.86
C SER A 610 -1.67 17.36 23.25
N ILE A 611 -0.46 16.88 23.49
CA ILE A 611 -0.08 16.32 24.78
C ILE A 611 0.08 17.42 25.83
N ASP A 612 0.59 18.60 25.48
CA ASP A 612 0.69 19.73 26.39
C ASP A 612 -0.71 20.21 26.83
N ALA A 613 -1.65 20.31 25.92
CA ALA A 613 -3.03 20.66 26.24
C ALA A 613 -3.69 19.61 27.15
N CYS A 614 -3.52 18.30 26.88
CA CYS A 614 -4.01 17.22 27.74
C CYS A 614 -3.34 17.22 29.12
N THR A 615 -2.04 17.48 29.17
CA THR A 615 -1.29 17.58 30.44
C THR A 615 -1.82 18.74 31.29
N LYS A 616 -2.02 19.92 30.68
CA LYS A 616 -2.59 21.08 31.35
C LYS A 616 -3.99 20.82 31.90
N PHE A 617 -4.83 20.14 31.12
CA PHE A 617 -6.16 19.70 31.57
C PHE A 617 -6.05 18.80 32.78
N SER A 618 -5.19 17.79 32.73
CA SER A 618 -5.01 16.81 33.81
C SER A 618 -4.48 17.45 35.09
N GLU A 619 -3.45 18.29 35.00
CA GLU A 619 -2.88 19.04 36.13
C GLU A 619 -3.96 19.84 36.87
N THR A 620 -4.80 20.54 36.11
CA THR A 620 -5.78 21.47 36.69
C THR A 620 -7.00 20.75 37.24
N PHE A 621 -7.58 19.86 36.45
CA PHE A 621 -8.89 19.32 36.75
C PHE A 621 -8.86 17.91 37.37
N ILE A 622 -7.84 17.10 37.13
CA ILE A 622 -7.75 15.75 37.70
C ILE A 622 -6.92 15.77 38.97
N ARG A 623 -5.67 16.25 38.89
CA ARG A 623 -4.76 16.31 40.03
C ARG A 623 -5.23 17.30 41.10
N GLY A 624 -5.81 18.43 40.67
CA GLY A 624 -6.41 19.45 41.58
C GLY A 624 -7.55 18.88 42.42
N ARG A 625 -8.46 18.11 41.84
CA ARG A 625 -9.57 17.43 42.56
C ARG A 625 -9.04 16.44 43.59
N ASN A 626 -8.03 15.64 43.26
CA ASN A 626 -7.43 14.68 44.17
C ASN A 626 -6.76 15.36 45.40
N ARG A 627 -6.19 16.55 45.24
CA ARG A 627 -5.64 17.34 46.37
C ARG A 627 -6.75 17.88 47.27
N GLN A 628 -7.83 18.40 46.70
CA GLN A 628 -8.98 18.88 47.49
C GLN A 628 -9.67 17.74 48.27
N ALA A 629 -9.85 16.57 47.63
CA ALA A 629 -10.43 15.39 48.29
C ALA A 629 -9.55 14.89 49.46
N LYS A 630 -8.22 14.90 49.31
CA LYS A 630 -7.30 14.57 50.43
C LYS A 630 -7.35 15.59 51.56
N MET A 631 -7.46 16.89 51.27
CA MET A 631 -7.62 17.93 52.32
C MET A 631 -8.91 17.75 53.12
N VAL A 632 -10.03 17.53 52.45
CA VAL A 632 -11.35 17.30 53.11
C VAL A 632 -11.32 16.01 53.94
N GLY A 633 -10.60 14.95 53.49
CA GLY A 633 -10.45 13.72 54.28
C GLY A 633 -9.56 13.83 55.52
N THR A 634 -8.62 14.80 55.58
CA THR A 634 -7.77 15.06 56.72
C THR A 634 -8.44 15.91 57.81
N PHE A 635 -9.52 16.62 57.48
CA PHE A 635 -10.31 17.40 58.46
C PHE A 635 -11.44 16.60 59.14
N LYS A 636 -11.62 15.31 58.80
CA LYS A 636 -12.65 14.42 59.40
C LYS A 636 -12.04 13.34 60.31
N ARG A 637 -10.92 13.60 60.99
CA ARG A 637 -10.41 12.77 62.09
C ARG A 637 -10.25 13.58 63.33
#